data_de544081a78a64ded91789b6d18fa3d0
#
_entry.id   de544081a78a64ded91789b6d18fa3d0
#
_cell.length_a   1.000
_cell.length_b   1.000
_cell.length_c   1.000
_cell.angle_alpha   90.00
_cell.angle_beta   90.00
_cell.angle_gamma   90.00
#
_symmetry.space_group_name_H-M   'P 1'
#
loop_
_entity.id
_entity.type
_entity.pdbx_description
1 polymer ?
#
loop_
_entity_poly.entity_id
_entity_poly.type
_entity_poly.pdbx_seq_one_letter_code
_entity_poly.pdbx_strand_id
1 'polypeptide(L)'
;MNYGKKGVRAKQKALNSKSQKWGRKLALTCVKIMLAAVVGIGICGVAAGIGVFRGILSSTPTIRLSDVVAVGEATIVYDKEGNEIDQYVSTNSNRLSVGMDEIPDYLGKAFVAIEDQRFYQHNGIDVKGILRAGYQFLKTGGEEAQGASTITQQLLKNTVFTDWTSEGDNKIKKIKRKIQEQYLALEITKYYSKDEILLRYMNAINLGQNTLGVESASLRYFGKHCSDLTISECAVIASITQNPSKYNPIRHPEENAKRRDTCLNKMLELGFISQAQYDEAMADTDAVYERIGLYDIDYQEANATTGSYFSDAVYEQVKQDLILSGYNEAMAETLLTSGGLRVESTLDPKIQAILNEEYADPSNYPENVKWYLNYALTIISPDGTKNNFSKENMMTWFKENQNKKFNLIFSSQDDAYAAIDTYRSAMLAQLGVEDNADNYEETITMTPQPQSAMVIEEQSTGHIVAMIGGRGSKEGRRTLNRATSAKRLPGSTFKVVASYAPALDSAGKTLATVYNDAPFNYADGTPVRNWYKSGYRGIQNIRSAIRDSLNIIAVKNITVITPRLGYDYLLNFGFTTLTDGVQVGNEIKSDVNQSLALGGLTYGVTPYELTAAYAAIANGGTYVTPKLYTRVTDSDGNVILDNTNPPTRQVIKETTAFLLTSAMQDVVTSGTGGKVNFGGMAIAGKTGTTTGPTDAWFAGYTPYYTAATWTGYDNNVDLNNAEDGVSKTLWRKVMKRVHEDLPNTQFPVPSGIVQVAVCSQSGKLPIPGLCDGSVYTEYFAEGTEPTESCDVHYQGEICAYDGLPASPDCPFKYTGIATMPLVEDPALQQGSTVIINNPDGTQTVSTPNTRTQCQHDATFFANPDYEAVINQQQAEINARNAAAQQPAE
;
A
#
# COMPACT_ATOMS: atom_id res chain seq x y z
N MET A 1 35.01 -77.22 -41.12
CA MET A 1 36.04 -76.69 -40.14
C MET A 1 37.17 -77.72 -40.15
N ASN A 2 38.40 -77.29 -40.38
CA ASN A 2 39.57 -78.17 -40.42
C ASN A 2 40.14 -78.35 -39.01
N TYR A 3 39.83 -79.48 -38.36
CA TYR A 3 40.23 -79.83 -36.97
C TYR A 3 41.55 -80.59 -36.92
N GLY A 4 42.35 -80.64 -38.01
CA GLY A 4 43.67 -81.26 -38.00
C GLY A 4 44.68 -80.50 -37.17
N LYS A 5 45.75 -81.22 -36.62
CA LYS A 5 46.82 -80.67 -35.81
C LYS A 5 47.41 -79.31 -36.28
N LYS A 6 47.50 -79.16 -37.64
CA LYS A 6 47.92 -77.88 -38.29
C LYS A 6 46.91 -76.73 -38.14
N GLY A 7 45.64 -77.03 -38.23
CA GLY A 7 44.53 -75.99 -38.07
C GLY A 7 44.40 -75.52 -36.63
N VAL A 8 44.54 -76.44 -35.68
CA VAL A 8 44.54 -76.14 -34.26
C VAL A 8 45.76 -75.27 -33.87
N ARG A 9 47.00 -75.64 -34.39
CA ARG A 9 48.19 -74.79 -34.16
C ARG A 9 48.13 -73.44 -34.79
N ALA A 10 47.55 -73.31 -35.96
CA ALA A 10 47.33 -72.01 -36.66
C ALA A 10 46.37 -71.14 -35.92
N LYS A 11 45.25 -71.71 -35.36
CA LYS A 11 44.27 -70.98 -34.55
C LYS A 11 44.83 -70.61 -33.18
N GLN A 12 45.65 -71.49 -32.52
CA GLN A 12 46.36 -71.16 -31.31
C GLN A 12 47.40 -70.04 -31.50
N LYS A 13 48.13 -70.05 -32.69
CA LYS A 13 49.14 -69.04 -33.01
C LYS A 13 48.44 -67.66 -33.27
N ALA A 14 47.27 -67.68 -33.90
CA ALA A 14 46.43 -66.49 -34.13
C ALA A 14 45.88 -65.95 -32.82
N LEU A 15 45.37 -66.82 -31.94
CA LEU A 15 44.84 -66.45 -30.59
C LEU A 15 45.92 -65.87 -29.65
N ASN A 16 47.19 -66.32 -29.86
CA ASN A 16 48.34 -65.85 -29.06
C ASN A 16 49.13 -64.69 -29.70
N SER A 17 48.71 -64.16 -30.84
CA SER A 17 49.40 -63.06 -31.49
C SER A 17 49.36 -61.81 -30.58
N LYS A 18 50.43 -61.01 -30.61
CA LYS A 18 50.54 -59.78 -29.83
C LYS A 18 49.39 -58.80 -30.12
N SER A 19 48.93 -58.72 -31.38
CA SER A 19 47.81 -57.84 -31.80
C SER A 19 46.43 -58.26 -31.24
N GLN A 20 46.13 -59.59 -31.23
CA GLN A 20 44.88 -60.10 -30.64
C GLN A 20 44.85 -59.99 -29.11
N LYS A 21 45.98 -60.21 -28.45
CA LYS A 21 46.10 -59.96 -27.01
C LYS A 21 45.95 -58.49 -26.66
N TRP A 22 46.45 -57.62 -27.50
CA TRP A 22 46.31 -56.15 -27.32
C TRP A 22 44.87 -55.70 -27.63
N GLY A 23 44.25 -56.20 -28.67
CA GLY A 23 42.85 -55.93 -29.02
C GLY A 23 41.86 -56.40 -27.91
N ARG A 24 42.10 -57.58 -27.29
CA ARG A 24 41.30 -58.05 -26.17
C ARG A 24 41.52 -57.20 -24.91
N LYS A 25 42.78 -56.77 -24.63
CA LYS A 25 43.03 -55.84 -23.50
C LYS A 25 42.34 -54.48 -23.75
N LEU A 26 42.40 -53.95 -24.96
CA LEU A 26 41.74 -52.72 -25.33
C LEU A 26 40.21 -52.83 -25.20
N ALA A 27 39.59 -53.87 -25.73
CA ALA A 27 38.16 -54.13 -25.62
C ALA A 27 37.71 -54.26 -24.15
N LEU A 28 38.48 -55.01 -23.34
CA LEU A 28 38.18 -55.12 -21.90
C LEU A 28 38.34 -53.77 -21.16
N THR A 29 39.30 -52.95 -21.56
CA THR A 29 39.49 -51.62 -20.97
C THR A 29 38.34 -50.68 -21.38
N CYS A 30 37.90 -50.72 -22.66
CA CYS A 30 36.73 -49.97 -23.12
C CYS A 30 35.45 -50.38 -22.40
N VAL A 31 35.23 -51.71 -22.15
CA VAL A 31 34.07 -52.19 -21.39
C VAL A 31 34.16 -51.72 -19.94
N LYS A 32 35.34 -51.73 -19.29
CA LYS A 32 35.51 -51.18 -17.93
C LYS A 32 35.25 -49.72 -17.85
N ILE A 33 35.72 -48.92 -18.84
CA ILE A 33 35.48 -47.48 -18.91
C ILE A 33 33.99 -47.24 -19.12
N MET A 34 33.33 -47.99 -20.00
CA MET A 34 31.91 -47.87 -20.27
C MET A 34 31.07 -48.19 -19.00
N LEU A 35 31.46 -49.25 -18.29
CA LEU A 35 30.79 -49.63 -17.03
C LEU A 35 31.02 -48.57 -15.93
N ALA A 36 32.23 -48.06 -15.82
CA ALA A 36 32.56 -46.97 -14.89
C ALA A 36 31.78 -45.66 -15.24
N ALA A 37 31.63 -45.37 -16.53
CA ALA A 37 30.84 -44.24 -17.02
C ALA A 37 29.34 -44.42 -16.70
N VAL A 38 28.79 -45.63 -16.90
CA VAL A 38 27.37 -45.91 -16.54
C VAL A 38 27.15 -45.81 -15.05
N VAL A 39 28.08 -46.31 -14.22
CA VAL A 39 28.03 -46.17 -12.76
C VAL A 39 28.18 -44.69 -12.36
N GLY A 40 29.11 -43.94 -12.97
CA GLY A 40 29.29 -42.52 -12.73
C GLY A 40 28.05 -41.69 -13.10
N ILE A 41 27.43 -41.94 -14.25
CA ILE A 41 26.17 -41.34 -14.69
C ILE A 41 25.04 -41.67 -13.71
N GLY A 42 25.00 -42.95 -13.23
CA GLY A 42 24.05 -43.39 -12.21
C GLY A 42 24.19 -42.61 -10.88
N ILE A 43 25.44 -42.47 -10.40
CA ILE A 43 25.72 -41.70 -9.16
C ILE A 43 25.41 -40.24 -9.34
N CYS A 44 25.77 -39.59 -10.46
CA CYS A 44 25.44 -38.20 -10.77
C CYS A 44 23.91 -37.99 -10.88
N GLY A 45 23.23 -38.97 -11.49
CA GLY A 45 21.77 -38.95 -11.57
C GLY A 45 21.08 -39.03 -10.22
N VAL A 46 21.56 -39.89 -9.34
CA VAL A 46 21.06 -39.97 -7.94
C VAL A 46 21.39 -38.70 -7.16
N ALA A 47 22.61 -38.16 -7.30
CA ALA A 47 23.01 -36.94 -6.61
C ALA A 47 22.18 -35.72 -7.08
N ALA A 48 21.96 -35.62 -8.40
CA ALA A 48 21.07 -34.59 -8.97
C ALA A 48 19.62 -34.76 -8.51
N GLY A 49 19.12 -36.02 -8.45
CA GLY A 49 17.79 -36.32 -7.93
C GLY A 49 17.64 -35.92 -6.44
N ILE A 50 18.64 -36.19 -5.60
CA ILE A 50 18.66 -35.75 -4.20
C ILE A 50 18.71 -34.22 -4.10
N GLY A 51 19.50 -33.55 -4.95
CA GLY A 51 19.58 -32.09 -5.01
C GLY A 51 18.25 -31.44 -5.37
N VAL A 52 17.59 -31.94 -6.42
CA VAL A 52 16.25 -31.49 -6.83
C VAL A 52 15.22 -31.73 -5.72
N PHE A 53 15.24 -32.92 -5.12
CA PHE A 53 14.33 -33.28 -4.02
C PHE A 53 14.52 -32.34 -2.82
N ARG A 54 15.77 -32.09 -2.40
CA ARG A 54 16.06 -31.10 -1.34
C ARG A 54 15.63 -29.70 -1.71
N GLY A 55 15.84 -29.28 -2.97
CA GLY A 55 15.37 -27.98 -3.47
C GLY A 55 13.84 -27.83 -3.45
N ILE A 56 13.12 -28.92 -3.74
CA ILE A 56 11.66 -28.96 -3.62
C ILE A 56 11.24 -28.84 -2.15
N LEU A 57 11.89 -29.58 -1.25
CA LEU A 57 11.56 -29.53 0.18
C LEU A 57 11.90 -28.19 0.80
N SER A 58 13.02 -27.55 0.44
CA SER A 58 13.36 -26.20 0.94
C SER A 58 12.42 -25.10 0.47
N SER A 59 11.67 -25.34 -0.59
CA SER A 59 10.60 -24.46 -1.08
C SER A 59 9.19 -24.86 -0.61
N THR A 60 9.09 -25.82 0.31
CA THR A 60 7.81 -26.20 0.94
C THR A 60 7.41 -25.09 1.90
N PRO A 61 6.14 -24.65 1.90
CA PRO A 61 5.66 -23.68 2.87
C PRO A 61 5.97 -24.15 4.29
N THR A 62 6.46 -23.24 5.13
CA THR A 62 6.62 -23.50 6.56
C THR A 62 5.23 -23.45 7.16
N ILE A 63 4.64 -24.63 7.41
CA ILE A 63 3.30 -24.73 7.99
C ILE A 63 3.47 -24.81 9.50
N ARG A 64 2.86 -23.88 10.22
CA ARG A 64 2.53 -24.09 11.63
C ARG A 64 1.33 -25.03 11.69
N LEU A 65 1.21 -25.80 12.75
CA LEU A 65 0.11 -26.77 12.92
C LEU A 65 -1.27 -26.14 12.84
N SER A 66 -1.42 -24.92 13.36
CA SER A 66 -2.62 -24.10 13.26
C SER A 66 -3.05 -23.80 11.80
N ASP A 67 -2.12 -23.86 10.86
CA ASP A 67 -2.38 -23.41 9.47
C ASP A 67 -3.16 -24.43 8.64
N VAL A 68 -3.17 -25.68 9.05
CA VAL A 68 -3.97 -26.76 8.43
C VAL A 68 -5.42 -26.75 8.92
N VAL A 69 -5.74 -25.80 9.77
CA VAL A 69 -6.90 -25.79 10.66
C VAL A 69 -7.96 -24.79 10.28
N ALA A 70 -7.85 -24.11 9.16
CA ALA A 70 -8.92 -23.20 8.76
C ALA A 70 -10.28 -23.94 8.66
N VAL A 71 -10.95 -24.06 9.76
CA VAL A 71 -12.24 -24.70 9.87
C VAL A 71 -13.29 -23.66 10.16
N GLY A 72 -13.57 -22.81 9.15
CA GLY A 72 -14.83 -22.07 9.08
C GLY A 72 -15.15 -21.07 10.19
N GLU A 73 -14.27 -20.80 11.12
CA GLU A 73 -14.49 -19.78 12.15
C GLU A 73 -14.05 -18.42 11.64
N ALA A 74 -14.94 -17.44 11.80
CA ALA A 74 -14.64 -16.05 11.46
C ALA A 74 -13.47 -15.51 12.30
N THR A 75 -12.59 -14.73 11.69
CA THR A 75 -11.62 -13.95 12.45
C THR A 75 -12.33 -12.75 13.08
N ILE A 76 -12.14 -12.57 14.38
CA ILE A 76 -12.76 -11.48 15.14
C ILE A 76 -11.71 -10.40 15.41
N VAL A 77 -12.09 -9.16 15.14
CA VAL A 77 -11.27 -7.98 15.38
C VAL A 77 -11.80 -7.22 16.58
N TYR A 78 -10.93 -6.94 17.53
CA TYR A 78 -11.23 -6.22 18.75
C TYR A 78 -10.56 -4.85 18.76
N ASP A 79 -11.21 -3.86 19.39
CA ASP A 79 -10.60 -2.57 19.69
C ASP A 79 -9.60 -2.68 20.88
N LYS A 80 -8.96 -1.56 21.24
CA LYS A 80 -8.00 -1.54 22.35
C LYS A 80 -8.65 -1.80 23.73
N GLU A 81 -9.98 -1.69 23.85
CA GLU A 81 -10.74 -1.96 25.07
C GLU A 81 -11.24 -3.41 25.14
N GLY A 82 -11.08 -4.18 24.06
CA GLY A 82 -11.50 -5.58 23.94
C GLY A 82 -12.93 -5.76 23.44
N ASN A 83 -13.57 -4.71 22.93
CA ASN A 83 -14.87 -4.84 22.27
C ASN A 83 -14.69 -5.33 20.84
N GLU A 84 -15.58 -6.19 20.37
CA GLU A 84 -15.63 -6.62 18.98
C GLU A 84 -16.03 -5.45 18.07
N ILE A 85 -15.24 -5.23 16.99
CA ILE A 85 -15.49 -4.16 16.03
C ILE A 85 -15.77 -4.66 14.63
N ASP A 86 -15.33 -5.87 14.27
CA ASP A 86 -15.58 -6.50 12.97
C ASP A 86 -15.31 -7.99 13.01
N GLN A 87 -15.90 -8.71 12.01
CA GLN A 87 -15.63 -10.11 11.74
C GLN A 87 -15.21 -10.28 10.28
N TYR A 88 -14.11 -11.00 10.04
CA TYR A 88 -13.72 -11.35 8.68
C TYR A 88 -14.27 -12.72 8.33
N VAL A 89 -15.22 -12.72 7.41
CA VAL A 89 -15.84 -13.93 6.86
C VAL A 89 -15.52 -14.05 5.38
N SER A 90 -15.41 -15.27 4.88
CA SER A 90 -15.23 -15.47 3.44
C SER A 90 -16.53 -15.20 2.70
N THR A 91 -16.56 -14.17 1.87
CA THR A 91 -17.73 -13.78 1.06
C THR A 91 -18.14 -14.83 0.00
N ASN A 92 -17.27 -15.82 -0.25
CA ASN A 92 -17.50 -16.89 -1.23
C ASN A 92 -17.56 -18.29 -0.59
N SER A 93 -17.46 -18.43 0.74
CA SER A 93 -17.55 -19.74 1.37
C SER A 93 -18.98 -20.04 1.76
N ASN A 94 -19.70 -20.72 0.90
CA ASN A 94 -20.83 -21.54 1.27
C ASN A 94 -20.33 -22.71 2.15
N ARG A 95 -19.63 -22.42 3.23
CA ARG A 95 -19.06 -23.37 4.18
C ARG A 95 -19.72 -23.16 5.53
N LEU A 96 -20.36 -24.20 6.00
CA LEU A 96 -20.80 -24.34 7.38
C LEU A 96 -19.94 -25.43 8.01
N SER A 97 -19.17 -25.08 9.03
CA SER A 97 -18.35 -26.04 9.74
C SER A 97 -19.12 -26.64 10.89
N VAL A 98 -18.90 -27.93 11.11
CA VAL A 98 -19.54 -28.72 12.17
C VAL A 98 -18.49 -29.44 13.00
N GLY A 99 -18.79 -29.68 14.28
CA GLY A 99 -17.98 -30.49 15.17
C GLY A 99 -18.08 -31.98 14.82
N MET A 100 -17.21 -32.81 15.40
CA MET A 100 -17.21 -34.27 15.18
C MET A 100 -18.44 -34.92 15.77
N ASP A 101 -19.01 -34.34 16.80
CA ASP A 101 -20.25 -34.77 17.47
C ASP A 101 -21.53 -34.49 16.65
N GLU A 102 -21.45 -33.57 15.69
CA GLU A 102 -22.53 -33.21 14.75
C GLU A 102 -22.48 -34.03 13.46
N ILE A 103 -21.36 -34.76 13.19
CA ILE A 103 -21.21 -35.58 11.98
C ILE A 103 -21.57 -37.02 12.29
N PRO A 104 -22.53 -37.64 11.53
CA PRO A 104 -22.87 -39.04 11.74
C PRO A 104 -21.65 -39.93 11.43
N ASP A 105 -21.40 -40.92 12.26
CA ASP A 105 -20.26 -41.85 12.14
C ASP A 105 -20.23 -42.54 10.74
N TYR A 106 -21.36 -42.82 10.13
CA TYR A 106 -21.46 -43.39 8.79
C TYR A 106 -20.96 -42.44 7.68
N LEU A 107 -21.00 -41.13 7.85
CA LEU A 107 -20.50 -40.17 6.87
C LEU A 107 -18.96 -40.19 6.82
N GLY A 108 -18.29 -40.14 7.97
CA GLY A 108 -16.84 -40.31 8.06
C GLY A 108 -16.37 -41.66 7.50
N LYS A 109 -17.07 -42.74 7.83
CA LYS A 109 -16.83 -44.08 7.31
C LYS A 109 -17.03 -44.18 5.80
N ALA A 110 -18.03 -43.52 5.22
CA ALA A 110 -18.24 -43.44 3.78
C ALA A 110 -17.06 -42.77 3.05
N PHE A 111 -16.53 -41.63 3.57
CA PHE A 111 -15.35 -41.01 2.99
C PHE A 111 -14.13 -41.91 3.07
N VAL A 112 -13.90 -42.54 4.21
CA VAL A 112 -12.78 -43.50 4.38
C VAL A 112 -12.91 -44.67 3.41
N ALA A 113 -14.10 -45.23 3.26
CA ALA A 113 -14.33 -46.37 2.38
C ALA A 113 -14.10 -46.04 0.90
N ILE A 114 -14.47 -44.86 0.43
CA ILE A 114 -14.39 -44.52 -1.00
C ILE A 114 -13.04 -43.88 -1.38
N GLU A 115 -12.41 -43.11 -0.47
CA GLU A 115 -11.22 -42.35 -0.78
C GLU A 115 -9.91 -42.98 -0.23
N ASP A 116 -9.94 -43.57 0.99
CA ASP A 116 -8.73 -44.04 1.67
C ASP A 116 -8.99 -45.18 2.66
N GLN A 117 -9.20 -46.41 2.16
CA GLN A 117 -9.61 -47.58 2.92
C GLN A 117 -8.65 -47.96 4.07
N ARG A 118 -7.39 -47.50 4.01
CA ARG A 118 -6.35 -47.71 5.02
C ARG A 118 -6.01 -46.47 5.83
N PHE A 119 -6.89 -45.47 5.81
CA PHE A 119 -6.66 -44.18 6.46
C PHE A 119 -6.13 -44.26 7.88
N TYR A 120 -6.73 -45.16 8.69
CA TYR A 120 -6.31 -45.35 10.07
C TYR A 120 -5.02 -46.23 10.23
N GLN A 121 -4.49 -46.80 9.13
CA GLN A 121 -3.36 -47.74 9.16
C GLN A 121 -2.03 -47.12 8.72
N HIS A 122 -2.05 -45.94 8.09
CA HIS A 122 -0.85 -45.27 7.58
C HIS A 122 -0.60 -43.90 8.21
N ASN A 123 0.64 -43.38 8.14
CA ASN A 123 1.03 -42.11 8.73
C ASN A 123 0.98 -40.96 7.68
N GLY A 124 -0.18 -40.73 7.10
CA GLY A 124 -0.38 -39.63 6.09
C GLY A 124 -0.12 -40.08 4.65
N ILE A 125 0.70 -41.10 4.42
CA ILE A 125 1.01 -41.65 3.09
C ILE A 125 0.71 -43.15 3.06
N ASP A 126 -0.09 -43.57 2.06
CA ASP A 126 -0.33 -44.99 1.81
C ASP A 126 0.71 -45.61 0.85
N VAL A 127 1.85 -46.05 1.36
CA VAL A 127 2.92 -46.65 0.56
C VAL A 127 2.44 -47.91 -0.21
N LYS A 128 1.56 -48.72 0.37
CA LYS A 128 1.00 -49.92 -0.28
C LYS A 128 0.08 -49.49 -1.45
N GLY A 129 -0.69 -48.44 -1.28
CA GLY A 129 -1.53 -47.84 -2.34
C GLY A 129 -0.70 -47.29 -3.50
N ILE A 130 0.39 -46.60 -3.19
CA ILE A 130 1.31 -46.05 -4.22
C ILE A 130 1.96 -47.17 -5.02
N LEU A 131 2.44 -48.22 -4.37
CA LEU A 131 3.05 -49.37 -5.06
C LEU A 131 2.04 -50.10 -5.90
N ARG A 132 0.80 -50.31 -5.43
CA ARG A 132 -0.28 -50.91 -6.19
C ARG A 132 -0.63 -50.08 -7.42
N ALA A 133 -0.80 -48.76 -7.26
CA ALA A 133 -1.14 -47.86 -8.37
C ALA A 133 0.01 -47.81 -9.41
N GLY A 134 1.27 -47.81 -8.97
CA GLY A 134 2.44 -47.91 -9.86
C GLY A 134 2.48 -49.22 -10.65
N TYR A 135 2.23 -50.37 -9.99
CA TYR A 135 2.15 -51.63 -10.66
C TYR A 135 1.01 -51.68 -11.72
N GLN A 136 -0.19 -51.20 -11.36
CA GLN A 136 -1.34 -51.15 -12.27
C GLN A 136 -1.03 -50.23 -13.47
N PHE A 137 -0.48 -49.07 -13.27
CA PHE A 137 -0.03 -48.13 -14.33
C PHE A 137 0.93 -48.81 -15.33
N LEU A 138 1.92 -49.55 -14.82
CA LEU A 138 2.84 -50.29 -15.68
C LEU A 138 2.17 -51.44 -16.42
N LYS A 139 1.19 -52.13 -15.79
CA LYS A 139 0.46 -53.26 -16.36
C LYS A 139 -0.51 -52.84 -17.49
N THR A 140 -1.16 -51.66 -17.34
CA THR A 140 -2.16 -51.14 -18.30
C THR A 140 -1.58 -50.17 -19.34
N GLY A 141 -0.24 -49.98 -19.33
CA GLY A 141 0.43 -49.03 -20.23
C GLY A 141 0.01 -47.57 -20.04
N GLY A 142 -0.54 -47.23 -18.84
CA GLY A 142 -0.95 -45.87 -18.51
C GLY A 142 -2.44 -45.54 -18.73
N GLU A 143 -3.26 -46.51 -19.19
CA GLU A 143 -4.68 -46.28 -19.46
C GLU A 143 -5.55 -46.28 -18.19
N GLU A 144 -5.15 -46.96 -17.12
CA GLU A 144 -5.86 -46.96 -15.82
C GLU A 144 -4.96 -46.41 -14.70
N ALA A 145 -5.12 -45.15 -14.39
CA ALA A 145 -4.51 -44.55 -13.21
C ALA A 145 -5.46 -44.66 -12.00
N GLN A 146 -5.25 -45.63 -11.12
CA GLN A 146 -5.92 -45.64 -9.81
C GLN A 146 -5.36 -44.56 -8.92
N GLY A 147 -6.24 -43.80 -8.26
CA GLY A 147 -5.85 -42.77 -7.27
C GLY A 147 -5.12 -43.42 -6.09
N ALA A 148 -3.98 -42.85 -5.72
CA ALA A 148 -3.18 -43.26 -4.54
C ALA A 148 -3.02 -42.11 -3.55
N SER A 149 -3.79 -41.03 -3.68
CA SER A 149 -3.77 -39.91 -2.75
C SER A 149 -4.59 -40.24 -1.51
N THR A 150 -4.03 -40.00 -0.32
CA THR A 150 -4.72 -40.20 0.95
C THR A 150 -5.64 -39.03 1.29
N ILE A 151 -6.58 -39.23 2.24
CA ILE A 151 -7.40 -38.15 2.82
C ILE A 151 -6.51 -37.02 3.35
N THR A 152 -5.41 -37.36 4.03
CA THR A 152 -4.42 -36.38 4.54
C THR A 152 -3.83 -35.53 3.42
N GLN A 153 -3.45 -36.12 2.29
CA GLN A 153 -2.91 -35.39 1.13
C GLN A 153 -3.97 -34.55 0.46
N GLN A 154 -5.23 -35.01 0.40
CA GLN A 154 -6.34 -34.24 -0.16
C GLN A 154 -6.70 -33.06 0.71
N LEU A 155 -6.64 -33.18 2.05
CA LEU A 155 -6.78 -32.07 2.98
C LEU A 155 -5.75 -30.99 2.67
N LEU A 156 -4.46 -31.34 2.61
CA LEU A 156 -3.38 -30.40 2.29
C LEU A 156 -3.54 -29.76 0.91
N LYS A 157 -3.96 -30.53 -0.07
CA LYS A 157 -4.25 -30.00 -1.41
C LYS A 157 -5.33 -28.91 -1.38
N ASN A 158 -6.38 -29.10 -0.58
CA ASN A 158 -7.53 -28.21 -0.53
C ASN A 158 -7.34 -27.01 0.42
N THR A 159 -6.40 -27.07 1.37
CA THR A 159 -6.16 -26.04 2.39
C THR A 159 -4.87 -25.28 2.19
N VAL A 160 -3.78 -25.97 1.83
CA VAL A 160 -2.41 -25.42 1.75
C VAL A 160 -2.00 -25.11 0.31
N PHE A 161 -2.41 -25.94 -0.66
CA PHE A 161 -2.02 -25.80 -2.05
C PHE A 161 -3.23 -25.36 -2.93
N THR A 162 -3.95 -24.35 -2.50
CA THR A 162 -5.19 -23.86 -3.16
C THR A 162 -4.98 -23.44 -4.62
N ASP A 163 -3.76 -23.05 -5.01
CA ASP A 163 -3.39 -22.69 -6.39
C ASP A 163 -3.34 -23.87 -7.39
N TRP A 164 -3.61 -25.09 -6.95
CA TRP A 164 -3.53 -26.28 -7.83
C TRP A 164 -4.43 -26.19 -9.07
N THR A 165 -5.49 -25.39 -9.01
CA THR A 165 -6.40 -25.13 -10.13
C THR A 165 -5.74 -24.31 -11.23
N SER A 166 -4.76 -23.48 -10.90
CA SER A 166 -4.01 -22.63 -11.83
C SER A 166 -2.80 -23.33 -12.48
N GLU A 167 -2.47 -24.56 -12.04
CA GLU A 167 -1.31 -25.31 -12.56
C GLU A 167 -1.46 -25.72 -14.02
N GLY A 168 -2.69 -25.78 -14.54
CA GLY A 168 -2.98 -26.24 -15.91
C GLY A 168 -2.33 -27.58 -16.20
N ASP A 169 -1.68 -27.73 -17.37
CA ASP A 169 -0.97 -28.95 -17.77
C ASP A 169 0.52 -28.99 -17.41
N ASN A 170 0.99 -28.12 -16.52
CA ASN A 170 2.40 -28.09 -16.11
C ASN A 170 2.75 -29.28 -15.21
N LYS A 171 3.30 -30.33 -15.81
CA LYS A 171 3.70 -31.58 -15.14
C LYS A 171 4.72 -31.36 -14.02
N ILE A 172 5.63 -30.39 -14.18
CA ILE A 172 6.68 -30.12 -13.18
C ILE A 172 6.07 -29.52 -11.92
N LYS A 173 5.14 -28.56 -12.05
CA LYS A 173 4.41 -27.98 -10.92
C LYS A 173 3.62 -29.06 -10.18
N LYS A 174 2.89 -29.93 -10.91
CA LYS A 174 2.12 -31.05 -10.34
C LYS A 174 3.01 -32.02 -9.55
N ILE A 175 4.19 -32.38 -10.08
CA ILE A 175 5.15 -33.26 -9.37
C ILE A 175 5.71 -32.59 -8.13
N LYS A 176 6.13 -31.30 -8.24
CA LYS A 176 6.61 -30.52 -7.11
C LYS A 176 5.60 -30.53 -5.97
N ARG A 177 4.37 -30.13 -6.25
CA ARG A 177 3.27 -30.12 -5.27
C ARG A 177 3.04 -31.50 -4.66
N LYS A 178 3.00 -32.55 -5.46
CA LYS A 178 2.80 -33.92 -4.94
C LYS A 178 3.89 -34.38 -3.95
N ILE A 179 5.15 -33.99 -4.17
CA ILE A 179 6.24 -34.25 -3.24
C ILE A 179 6.04 -33.47 -1.94
N GLN A 180 5.64 -32.20 -2.06
CA GLN A 180 5.36 -31.33 -0.92
C GLN A 180 4.16 -31.82 -0.12
N GLU A 181 3.04 -32.22 -0.79
CA GLU A 181 1.86 -32.82 -0.15
C GLU A 181 2.26 -34.08 0.67
N GLN A 182 3.10 -34.97 0.11
CA GLN A 182 3.53 -36.17 0.80
C GLN A 182 4.39 -35.84 2.04
N TYR A 183 5.33 -34.92 1.91
CA TYR A 183 6.16 -34.49 3.02
C TYR A 183 5.32 -33.91 4.17
N LEU A 184 4.42 -32.98 3.83
CA LEU A 184 3.55 -32.34 4.81
C LEU A 184 2.52 -33.31 5.42
N ALA A 185 2.02 -34.30 4.65
CA ALA A 185 1.14 -35.33 5.18
C ALA A 185 1.79 -36.17 6.27
N LEU A 186 3.10 -36.42 6.17
CA LEU A 186 3.85 -37.11 7.23
C LEU A 186 4.01 -36.18 8.44
N GLU A 187 4.21 -34.88 8.23
CA GLU A 187 4.40 -33.96 9.35
C GLU A 187 3.09 -33.76 10.13
N ILE A 188 1.97 -33.48 9.47
CA ILE A 188 0.71 -33.20 10.17
C ILE A 188 0.15 -34.41 10.93
N THR A 189 0.39 -35.63 10.47
CA THR A 189 -0.03 -36.87 11.19
C THR A 189 0.77 -37.15 12.46
N LYS A 190 1.82 -36.41 12.76
CA LYS A 190 2.52 -36.47 14.04
C LYS A 190 1.80 -35.67 15.13
N TYR A 191 0.99 -34.70 14.74
CA TYR A 191 0.41 -33.73 15.64
C TYR A 191 -1.11 -33.87 15.75
N TYR A 192 -1.81 -34.21 14.64
CA TYR A 192 -3.24 -34.43 14.63
C TYR A 192 -3.60 -35.90 14.68
N SER A 193 -4.63 -36.24 15.46
CA SER A 193 -5.27 -37.54 15.41
C SER A 193 -5.91 -37.79 14.03
N LYS A 194 -6.18 -39.03 13.73
CA LYS A 194 -6.85 -39.40 12.47
C LYS A 194 -8.28 -38.79 12.36
N ASP A 195 -8.97 -38.76 13.49
CA ASP A 195 -10.33 -38.21 13.54
C ASP A 195 -10.31 -36.69 13.32
N GLU A 196 -9.34 -35.96 13.88
CA GLU A 196 -9.17 -34.54 13.60
C GLU A 196 -8.85 -34.26 12.12
N ILE A 197 -7.98 -35.08 11.51
CA ILE A 197 -7.67 -34.96 10.06
C ILE A 197 -8.93 -35.23 9.23
N LEU A 198 -9.73 -36.24 9.60
CA LEU A 198 -10.96 -36.58 8.90
C LEU A 198 -12.02 -35.47 9.04
N LEU A 199 -12.21 -34.94 10.24
CA LEU A 199 -13.08 -33.80 10.52
C LEU A 199 -12.73 -32.61 9.62
N ARG A 200 -11.45 -32.20 9.63
CA ARG A 200 -10.95 -31.08 8.82
C ARG A 200 -11.14 -31.32 7.32
N TYR A 201 -10.92 -32.57 6.87
CA TYR A 201 -11.16 -32.94 5.49
C TYR A 201 -12.64 -32.81 5.12
N MET A 202 -13.56 -33.31 5.95
CA MET A 202 -14.99 -33.23 5.72
C MET A 202 -15.53 -31.79 5.71
N ASN A 203 -14.94 -30.92 6.52
CA ASN A 203 -15.28 -29.49 6.53
C ASN A 203 -14.64 -28.70 5.36
N ALA A 204 -13.59 -29.22 4.71
CA ALA A 204 -12.83 -28.50 3.70
C ALA A 204 -13.12 -28.90 2.25
N ILE A 205 -13.70 -30.09 2.02
CA ILE A 205 -13.81 -30.65 0.68
C ILE A 205 -14.90 -29.97 -0.17
N ASN A 206 -14.59 -29.73 -1.46
CA ASN A 206 -15.58 -29.26 -2.42
C ASN A 206 -16.51 -30.40 -2.86
N LEU A 207 -17.80 -30.22 -2.65
CA LEU A 207 -18.85 -31.18 -2.93
C LEU A 207 -19.82 -30.72 -4.05
N GLY A 208 -19.39 -29.77 -4.89
CA GLY A 208 -20.18 -29.28 -6.03
C GLY A 208 -21.23 -28.24 -5.63
N GLN A 209 -21.99 -27.70 -6.62
CA GLN A 209 -23.02 -26.68 -6.41
C GLN A 209 -22.58 -25.52 -5.52
N ASN A 210 -21.30 -25.16 -5.61
CA ASN A 210 -20.68 -24.12 -4.78
C ASN A 210 -20.73 -24.41 -3.27
N THR A 211 -20.71 -25.69 -2.85
CA THR A 211 -20.69 -26.12 -1.45
C THR A 211 -19.30 -26.57 -1.03
N LEU A 212 -18.82 -26.06 0.11
CA LEU A 212 -17.60 -26.49 0.77
C LEU A 212 -17.95 -27.09 2.12
N GLY A 213 -17.55 -28.34 2.34
CA GLY A 213 -17.85 -29.10 3.57
C GLY A 213 -19.19 -29.83 3.53
N VAL A 214 -19.28 -30.81 4.43
CA VAL A 214 -20.39 -31.78 4.46
C VAL A 214 -21.71 -31.16 4.90
N GLU A 215 -21.69 -30.21 5.82
CA GLU A 215 -22.89 -29.52 6.32
C GLU A 215 -23.54 -28.71 5.21
N SER A 216 -22.76 -27.88 4.52
CA SER A 216 -23.24 -27.11 3.38
C SER A 216 -23.77 -28.01 2.26
N ALA A 217 -23.14 -29.17 2.04
CA ALA A 217 -23.63 -30.15 1.04
C ALA A 217 -24.91 -30.81 1.49
N SER A 218 -25.05 -31.16 2.76
CA SER A 218 -26.25 -31.75 3.31
C SER A 218 -27.47 -30.82 3.18
N LEU A 219 -27.30 -29.58 3.61
CA LEU A 219 -28.33 -28.54 3.48
C LEU A 219 -28.69 -28.27 2.01
N ARG A 220 -27.68 -28.20 1.12
CA ARG A 220 -27.91 -27.91 -0.30
C ARG A 220 -28.61 -29.02 -1.06
N TYR A 221 -28.23 -30.28 -0.79
CA TYR A 221 -28.77 -31.42 -1.53
C TYR A 221 -30.02 -32.04 -0.89
N PHE A 222 -30.12 -32.01 0.45
CA PHE A 222 -31.16 -32.68 1.20
C PHE A 222 -32.01 -31.76 2.08
N GLY A 223 -31.66 -30.47 2.22
CA GLY A 223 -32.43 -29.51 3.00
C GLY A 223 -32.40 -29.77 4.51
N LYS A 224 -31.41 -30.52 5.03
CA LYS A 224 -31.33 -30.93 6.44
C LYS A 224 -29.86 -30.95 6.90
N HIS A 225 -29.65 -30.90 8.20
CA HIS A 225 -28.31 -30.98 8.83
C HIS A 225 -27.65 -32.32 8.52
N CYS A 226 -26.30 -32.31 8.47
CA CYS A 226 -25.58 -33.55 8.18
C CYS A 226 -25.76 -34.63 9.26
N SER A 227 -26.06 -34.23 10.52
CA SER A 227 -26.43 -35.15 11.62
C SER A 227 -27.62 -36.02 11.31
N ASP A 228 -28.53 -35.59 10.46
CA ASP A 228 -29.77 -36.25 10.12
C ASP A 228 -29.71 -37.13 8.85
N LEU A 229 -28.48 -37.25 8.26
CA LEU A 229 -28.30 -38.05 7.05
C LEU A 229 -28.41 -39.54 7.31
N THR A 230 -29.15 -40.24 6.41
CA THR A 230 -29.19 -41.70 6.37
C THR A 230 -27.88 -42.26 5.80
N ILE A 231 -27.63 -43.55 5.95
CA ILE A 231 -26.45 -44.24 5.37
C ILE A 231 -26.39 -44.06 3.86
N SER A 232 -27.56 -44.13 3.19
CA SER A 232 -27.68 -43.93 1.74
C SER A 232 -27.27 -42.52 1.33
N GLU A 233 -27.74 -41.50 2.04
CA GLU A 233 -27.42 -40.10 1.81
C GLU A 233 -25.96 -39.77 2.12
N CYS A 234 -25.39 -40.35 3.18
CA CYS A 234 -23.94 -40.25 3.48
C CYS A 234 -23.10 -40.78 2.30
N ALA A 235 -23.51 -41.93 1.71
CA ALA A 235 -22.83 -42.51 0.57
C ALA A 235 -22.98 -41.66 -0.72
N VAL A 236 -24.12 -40.97 -0.92
CA VAL A 236 -24.33 -40.00 -2.01
C VAL A 236 -23.35 -38.86 -1.88
N ILE A 237 -23.28 -38.22 -0.70
CA ILE A 237 -22.37 -37.08 -0.46
C ILE A 237 -20.92 -37.51 -0.63
N ALA A 238 -20.48 -38.61 -0.02
CA ALA A 238 -19.12 -39.12 -0.16
C ALA A 238 -18.75 -39.43 -1.60
N SER A 239 -19.72 -39.80 -2.42
CA SER A 239 -19.53 -40.12 -3.85
C SER A 239 -19.29 -38.90 -4.75
N ILE A 240 -19.53 -37.68 -4.29
CA ILE A 240 -19.30 -36.47 -5.07
C ILE A 240 -17.78 -36.18 -5.18
N THR A 241 -16.98 -36.64 -4.22
CA THR A 241 -15.52 -36.46 -4.17
C THR A 241 -14.85 -36.80 -5.51
N GLN A 242 -13.55 -36.82 -5.64
CA GLN A 242 -12.80 -37.14 -6.85
C GLN A 242 -13.11 -36.21 -8.05
N ASN A 243 -14.37 -36.02 -8.44
CA ASN A 243 -14.78 -35.12 -9.52
C ASN A 243 -16.21 -34.58 -9.27
N PRO A 244 -16.34 -33.45 -8.54
CA PRO A 244 -17.65 -32.88 -8.18
C PRO A 244 -18.52 -32.48 -9.36
N SER A 245 -17.95 -32.24 -10.54
CA SER A 245 -18.74 -31.97 -11.74
C SER A 245 -19.31 -33.25 -12.35
N LYS A 246 -18.52 -34.34 -12.42
CA LYS A 246 -18.93 -35.63 -13.02
C LYS A 246 -19.92 -36.40 -12.13
N TYR A 247 -19.68 -36.34 -10.79
CA TYR A 247 -20.49 -37.09 -9.82
C TYR A 247 -21.49 -36.20 -9.09
N ASN A 248 -21.90 -35.10 -9.74
CA ASN A 248 -22.93 -34.23 -9.19
C ASN A 248 -24.28 -34.96 -9.14
N PRO A 249 -24.92 -35.13 -7.99
CA PRO A 249 -26.12 -35.95 -7.86
C PRO A 249 -27.36 -35.33 -8.53
N ILE A 250 -27.36 -34.01 -8.82
CA ILE A 250 -28.43 -33.31 -9.53
C ILE A 250 -28.23 -33.41 -11.05
N ARG A 251 -26.97 -33.13 -11.52
CA ARG A 251 -26.68 -33.06 -12.96
C ARG A 251 -26.43 -34.44 -13.57
N HIS A 252 -25.87 -35.36 -12.77
CA HIS A 252 -25.44 -36.69 -13.22
C HIS A 252 -25.84 -37.76 -12.17
N PRO A 253 -27.13 -37.92 -11.85
CA PRO A 253 -27.60 -38.83 -10.81
C PRO A 253 -27.16 -40.28 -11.04
N GLU A 254 -27.16 -40.78 -12.28
CA GLU A 254 -26.76 -42.15 -12.59
C GLU A 254 -25.27 -42.43 -12.32
N GLU A 255 -24.39 -41.46 -12.60
CA GLU A 255 -22.96 -41.59 -12.33
C GLU A 255 -22.68 -41.53 -10.83
N ASN A 256 -23.40 -40.67 -10.09
CA ASN A 256 -23.33 -40.65 -8.65
C ASN A 256 -23.87 -41.94 -8.03
N ALA A 257 -24.99 -42.49 -8.51
CA ALA A 257 -25.59 -43.74 -8.03
C ALA A 257 -24.62 -44.93 -8.16
N LYS A 258 -23.96 -45.10 -9.32
CA LYS A 258 -22.92 -46.14 -9.50
C LYS A 258 -21.79 -46.02 -8.50
N ARG A 259 -21.37 -44.78 -8.19
CA ARG A 259 -20.31 -44.54 -7.24
C ARG A 259 -20.78 -44.69 -5.80
N ARG A 260 -22.03 -44.29 -5.48
CA ARG A 260 -22.70 -44.56 -4.20
C ARG A 260 -22.74 -46.05 -3.90
N ASP A 261 -23.16 -46.89 -4.87
CA ASP A 261 -23.22 -48.34 -4.71
C ASP A 261 -21.82 -48.92 -4.46
N THR A 262 -20.81 -48.38 -5.15
CA THR A 262 -19.42 -48.74 -4.90
C THR A 262 -19.01 -48.36 -3.47
N CYS A 263 -19.43 -47.19 -2.96
CA CYS A 263 -19.16 -46.72 -1.59
C CYS A 263 -19.79 -47.67 -0.56
N LEU A 264 -21.09 -47.99 -0.72
CA LEU A 264 -21.84 -48.90 0.16
C LEU A 264 -21.23 -50.31 0.18
N ASN A 265 -20.87 -50.86 -0.99
CA ASN A 265 -20.15 -52.13 -1.07
C ASN A 265 -18.85 -52.12 -0.27
N LYS A 266 -18.06 -51.05 -0.37
CA LYS A 266 -16.81 -50.93 0.38
C LYS A 266 -17.03 -50.75 1.88
N MET A 267 -18.07 -50.01 2.29
CA MET A 267 -18.46 -49.88 3.69
C MET A 267 -18.79 -51.25 4.29
N LEU A 268 -19.52 -52.09 3.52
CA LEU A 268 -19.80 -53.48 3.93
C LEU A 268 -18.53 -54.34 3.98
N GLU A 269 -17.71 -54.31 2.94
CA GLU A 269 -16.43 -55.05 2.91
C GLU A 269 -15.49 -54.70 4.08
N LEU A 270 -15.50 -53.44 4.50
CA LEU A 270 -14.68 -52.95 5.62
C LEU A 270 -15.32 -53.18 7.01
N GLY A 271 -16.55 -53.71 7.04
CA GLY A 271 -17.30 -53.93 8.27
C GLY A 271 -17.80 -52.60 8.93
N PHE A 272 -17.90 -51.53 8.17
CA PHE A 272 -18.40 -50.26 8.65
C PHE A 272 -19.92 -50.21 8.77
N ILE A 273 -20.61 -51.04 8.01
CA ILE A 273 -22.05 -51.31 8.08
C ILE A 273 -22.32 -52.81 8.08
N SER A 274 -23.40 -53.22 8.69
CA SER A 274 -23.89 -54.62 8.67
C SER A 274 -24.57 -54.94 7.33
N GLN A 275 -24.76 -56.24 7.07
CA GLN A 275 -25.50 -56.69 5.87
C GLN A 275 -26.90 -56.08 5.84
N ALA A 276 -27.61 -56.04 6.97
CA ALA A 276 -28.97 -55.47 7.05
C ALA A 276 -29.00 -53.98 6.70
N GLN A 277 -28.02 -53.22 7.21
CA GLN A 277 -27.87 -51.77 6.88
C GLN A 277 -27.50 -51.56 5.41
N TYR A 278 -26.67 -52.41 4.85
CA TYR A 278 -26.35 -52.39 3.42
C TYR A 278 -27.58 -52.64 2.56
N ASP A 279 -28.38 -53.70 2.90
CA ASP A 279 -29.59 -54.07 2.13
C ASP A 279 -30.64 -52.95 2.24
N GLU A 280 -30.80 -52.32 3.39
CA GLU A 280 -31.65 -51.13 3.60
C GLU A 280 -31.20 -49.95 2.72
N ALA A 281 -29.93 -49.61 2.77
CA ALA A 281 -29.33 -48.50 1.97
C ALA A 281 -29.45 -48.78 0.45
N MET A 282 -29.29 -50.03 0.01
CA MET A 282 -29.44 -50.40 -1.40
C MET A 282 -30.91 -50.39 -1.84
N ALA A 283 -31.84 -50.71 -0.94
CA ALA A 283 -33.27 -50.62 -1.22
C ALA A 283 -33.75 -49.16 -1.40
N ASP A 284 -33.03 -48.19 -0.86
CA ASP A 284 -33.31 -46.74 -0.97
C ASP A 284 -32.74 -46.12 -2.28
N THR A 285 -32.29 -46.90 -3.24
CA THR A 285 -31.55 -46.41 -4.43
C THR A 285 -32.32 -45.37 -5.23
N ASP A 286 -33.59 -45.60 -5.54
CA ASP A 286 -34.40 -44.63 -6.32
C ASP A 286 -34.91 -43.51 -5.43
N ALA A 287 -35.39 -43.81 -4.22
CA ALA A 287 -35.97 -42.86 -3.29
C ALA A 287 -34.95 -41.81 -2.79
N VAL A 288 -33.65 -42.13 -2.65
CA VAL A 288 -32.66 -41.16 -2.22
C VAL A 288 -32.48 -40.04 -3.25
N TYR A 289 -32.56 -40.39 -4.56
CA TYR A 289 -32.42 -39.36 -5.63
C TYR A 289 -33.68 -38.53 -5.81
N GLU A 290 -34.87 -39.05 -5.43
CA GLU A 290 -36.10 -38.25 -5.40
C GLU A 290 -36.07 -37.16 -4.28
N ARG A 291 -35.31 -37.40 -3.22
CA ARG A 291 -35.12 -36.42 -2.12
C ARG A 291 -34.10 -35.36 -2.42
N ILE A 292 -33.31 -35.51 -3.46
CA ILE A 292 -32.27 -34.53 -3.83
C ILE A 292 -32.89 -33.34 -4.54
N GLY A 293 -32.63 -32.13 -4.02
CA GLY A 293 -33.04 -30.86 -4.60
C GLY A 293 -31.93 -29.81 -4.59
N LEU A 294 -32.27 -28.62 -5.05
CA LEU A 294 -31.48 -27.41 -4.83
C LEU A 294 -32.16 -26.59 -3.74
N TYR A 295 -31.95 -26.99 -2.49
CA TYR A 295 -32.50 -26.24 -1.37
C TYR A 295 -31.72 -24.94 -1.18
N ASP A 296 -32.41 -23.83 -0.94
CA ASP A 296 -31.76 -22.59 -0.57
C ASP A 296 -31.22 -22.77 0.84
N ILE A 297 -29.91 -22.65 0.95
CA ILE A 297 -29.25 -22.53 2.23
C ILE A 297 -29.44 -21.07 2.62
N ASP A 298 -30.24 -20.83 3.66
CA ASP A 298 -30.24 -19.54 4.33
C ASP A 298 -28.89 -19.45 5.05
N TYR A 299 -27.86 -19.07 4.26
CA TYR A 299 -26.67 -18.49 4.86
C TYR A 299 -27.24 -17.23 5.48
N GLN A 300 -27.56 -17.25 6.76
CA GLN A 300 -27.64 -16.01 7.48
C GLN A 300 -26.39 -15.28 7.02
N GLU A 301 -26.59 -14.28 6.13
CA GLU A 301 -25.69 -13.17 6.05
C GLU A 301 -25.56 -12.73 7.50
N ALA A 302 -24.62 -13.34 8.23
CA ALA A 302 -24.27 -12.95 9.57
C ALA A 302 -23.98 -11.49 9.39
N ASN A 303 -24.91 -10.63 9.86
CA ASN A 303 -24.97 -9.19 9.67
C ASN A 303 -23.66 -8.70 9.07
N ALA A 304 -23.53 -8.77 7.75
CA ALA A 304 -22.33 -8.37 7.08
C ALA A 304 -22.28 -6.86 7.23
N THR A 305 -21.81 -6.45 8.40
CA THR A 305 -21.47 -5.04 8.63
C THR A 305 -20.58 -4.66 7.47
N THR A 306 -20.80 -3.52 6.85
CA THR A 306 -19.99 -3.05 5.71
C THR A 306 -18.51 -2.90 6.12
N GLY A 307 -18.18 -3.21 7.37
CA GLY A 307 -16.89 -3.00 8.00
C GLY A 307 -16.54 -1.50 8.07
N SER A 308 -15.52 -1.15 8.80
CA SER A 308 -14.98 0.21 8.80
C SER A 308 -13.79 0.33 7.85
N TYR A 309 -13.37 1.57 7.51
CA TYR A 309 -12.09 1.80 6.82
C TYR A 309 -10.90 1.33 7.64
N PHE A 310 -11.02 1.40 8.97
CA PHE A 310 -9.99 0.94 9.89
C PHE A 310 -9.88 -0.59 9.85
N SER A 311 -11.01 -1.32 9.96
CA SER A 311 -10.98 -2.79 9.91
C SER A 311 -10.51 -3.33 8.56
N ASP A 312 -10.88 -2.68 7.44
CA ASP A 312 -10.33 -3.03 6.13
C ASP A 312 -8.79 -2.85 6.09
N ALA A 313 -8.27 -1.79 6.71
CA ALA A 313 -6.83 -1.56 6.79
C ALA A 313 -6.13 -2.57 7.72
N VAL A 314 -6.76 -2.98 8.82
CA VAL A 314 -6.28 -4.08 9.68
C VAL A 314 -6.18 -5.37 8.89
N TYR A 315 -7.22 -5.72 8.11
CA TYR A 315 -7.22 -6.90 7.25
C TYR A 315 -6.00 -6.92 6.31
N GLU A 316 -5.76 -5.83 5.60
CA GLU A 316 -4.65 -5.74 4.66
C GLU A 316 -3.28 -5.80 5.37
N GLN A 317 -3.12 -5.14 6.52
CA GLN A 317 -1.86 -5.18 7.26
C GLN A 317 -1.58 -6.57 7.82
N VAL A 318 -2.57 -7.25 8.44
CA VAL A 318 -2.41 -8.62 8.94
C VAL A 318 -2.11 -9.58 7.80
N LYS A 319 -2.81 -9.45 6.65
CA LYS A 319 -2.54 -10.25 5.45
C LYS A 319 -1.08 -10.11 5.00
N GLN A 320 -0.57 -8.88 4.91
CA GLN A 320 0.82 -8.61 4.51
C GLN A 320 1.83 -9.13 5.53
N ASP A 321 1.57 -8.92 6.83
CA ASP A 321 2.46 -9.39 7.89
C ASP A 321 2.49 -10.94 7.94
N LEU A 322 1.37 -11.64 7.66
CA LEU A 322 1.34 -13.09 7.47
C LEU A 322 2.20 -13.53 6.28
N ILE A 323 2.08 -12.85 5.13
CA ILE A 323 2.91 -13.16 3.94
C ILE A 323 4.40 -12.95 4.26
N LEU A 324 4.77 -11.88 4.94
CA LEU A 324 6.15 -11.63 5.39
C LEU A 324 6.65 -12.68 6.38
N SER A 325 5.74 -13.29 7.15
CA SER A 325 6.05 -14.39 8.07
C SER A 325 6.18 -15.76 7.38
N GLY A 326 5.97 -15.83 6.05
CA GLY A 326 6.22 -17.03 5.23
C GLY A 326 4.97 -17.75 4.72
N TYR A 327 3.77 -17.23 4.97
CA TYR A 327 2.54 -17.74 4.36
C TYR A 327 2.45 -17.29 2.88
N ASN A 328 1.87 -18.11 2.01
CA ASN A 328 1.47 -17.62 0.69
C ASN A 328 0.18 -16.79 0.79
N GLU A 329 -0.12 -16.01 -0.24
CA GLU A 329 -1.26 -15.08 -0.23
C GLU A 329 -2.60 -15.79 0.02
N ALA A 330 -2.84 -16.93 -0.65
CA ALA A 330 -4.07 -17.70 -0.50
C ALA A 330 -4.23 -18.28 0.93
N MET A 331 -3.15 -18.72 1.54
CA MET A 331 -3.15 -19.17 2.95
C MET A 331 -3.44 -18.03 3.90
N ALA A 332 -2.77 -16.86 3.73
CA ALA A 332 -2.99 -15.70 4.56
C ALA A 332 -4.46 -15.25 4.50
N GLU A 333 -5.06 -15.26 3.30
CA GLU A 333 -6.47 -14.92 3.10
C GLU A 333 -7.41 -15.96 3.74
N THR A 334 -7.11 -17.25 3.61
CA THR A 334 -7.87 -18.33 4.24
C THR A 334 -7.81 -18.25 5.76
N LEU A 335 -6.63 -18.01 6.34
CA LEU A 335 -6.47 -17.80 7.79
C LEU A 335 -7.29 -16.62 8.28
N LEU A 336 -7.22 -15.48 7.57
CA LEU A 336 -7.97 -14.28 7.93
C LEU A 336 -9.49 -14.42 7.81
N THR A 337 -9.98 -15.26 6.93
CA THR A 337 -11.43 -15.35 6.67
C THR A 337 -12.09 -16.57 7.27
N SER A 338 -11.31 -17.57 7.66
CA SER A 338 -11.82 -18.87 8.10
C SER A 338 -10.94 -19.55 9.17
N GLY A 339 -9.93 -18.86 9.69
CA GLY A 339 -8.97 -19.44 10.62
C GLY A 339 -9.28 -19.19 12.09
N GLY A 340 -10.41 -18.57 12.43
CA GLY A 340 -10.77 -18.29 13.82
C GLY A 340 -9.75 -17.42 14.55
N LEU A 341 -9.08 -16.49 13.84
CA LEU A 341 -8.08 -15.63 14.46
C LEU A 341 -8.72 -14.59 15.37
N ARG A 342 -8.03 -14.24 16.42
CA ARG A 342 -8.32 -13.08 17.26
C ARG A 342 -7.31 -11.98 16.96
N VAL A 343 -7.77 -10.82 16.47
CA VAL A 343 -6.94 -9.66 16.17
C VAL A 343 -7.20 -8.57 17.21
N GLU A 344 -6.18 -8.23 17.98
CA GLU A 344 -6.20 -7.11 18.94
C GLU A 344 -5.73 -5.85 18.18
N SER A 345 -6.68 -5.01 17.75
CA SER A 345 -6.34 -3.79 16.99
C SER A 345 -5.94 -2.64 17.91
N THR A 346 -5.37 -1.61 17.31
CA THR A 346 -4.97 -0.37 18.00
C THR A 346 -6.09 0.68 18.03
N LEU A 347 -7.27 0.38 17.50
CA LEU A 347 -8.40 1.31 17.40
C LEU A 347 -8.85 1.79 18.79
N ASP A 348 -8.87 3.12 18.94
CA ASP A 348 -9.51 3.78 20.05
C ASP A 348 -10.98 4.07 19.72
N PRO A 349 -11.95 3.40 20.37
CA PRO A 349 -13.36 3.54 20.00
C PRO A 349 -13.88 4.97 20.21
N LYS A 350 -13.38 5.71 21.22
CA LYS A 350 -13.77 7.09 21.48
C LYS A 350 -13.26 8.03 20.38
N ILE A 351 -11.98 7.91 20.00
CA ILE A 351 -11.37 8.74 18.96
C ILE A 351 -12.01 8.43 17.61
N GLN A 352 -12.24 7.16 17.29
CA GLN A 352 -12.89 6.75 16.04
C GLN A 352 -14.34 7.25 15.95
N ALA A 353 -15.09 7.22 17.04
CA ALA A 353 -16.45 7.76 17.08
C ALA A 353 -16.47 9.27 16.79
N ILE A 354 -15.58 10.05 17.44
CA ILE A 354 -15.42 11.48 17.16
C ILE A 354 -15.11 11.72 15.68
N LEU A 355 -14.19 10.95 15.13
CA LEU A 355 -13.78 11.07 13.72
C LEU A 355 -14.96 10.79 12.78
N ASN A 356 -15.73 9.74 13.04
CA ASN A 356 -16.90 9.37 12.24
C ASN A 356 -17.99 10.46 12.29
N GLU A 357 -18.30 11.00 13.49
CA GLU A 357 -19.30 12.04 13.68
C GLU A 357 -18.93 13.33 12.93
N GLU A 358 -17.67 13.79 13.03
CA GLU A 358 -17.24 15.00 12.35
C GLU A 358 -17.21 14.83 10.81
N TYR A 359 -16.90 13.63 10.32
CA TYR A 359 -16.94 13.35 8.87
C TYR A 359 -18.37 13.18 8.35
N ALA A 360 -19.30 12.76 9.19
CA ALA A 360 -20.72 12.66 8.84
C ALA A 360 -21.46 14.01 8.89
N ASP A 361 -20.93 15.01 9.63
CA ASP A 361 -21.56 16.34 9.76
C ASP A 361 -21.43 17.14 8.43
N PRO A 362 -22.53 17.37 7.70
CA PRO A 362 -22.51 18.10 6.45
C PRO A 362 -22.04 19.55 6.60
N SER A 363 -22.12 20.15 7.80
CA SER A 363 -21.66 21.52 8.06
C SER A 363 -20.12 21.69 7.94
N ASN A 364 -19.39 20.61 7.92
CA ASN A 364 -17.94 20.58 7.73
C ASN A 364 -17.52 20.70 6.27
N TYR A 365 -18.47 20.68 5.36
CA TYR A 365 -18.24 20.73 3.91
C TYR A 365 -18.99 21.92 3.28
N PRO A 366 -18.61 22.36 2.08
CA PRO A 366 -19.37 23.34 1.32
C PRO A 366 -20.81 22.89 1.06
N GLU A 367 -21.76 23.83 1.08
CA GLU A 367 -23.19 23.56 0.88
C GLU A 367 -23.52 22.92 -0.48
N ASN A 368 -22.78 23.28 -1.53
CA ASN A 368 -23.00 22.76 -2.88
C ASN A 368 -22.22 21.47 -3.09
N VAL A 369 -22.80 20.35 -2.68
CA VAL A 369 -22.23 19.02 -2.92
C VAL A 369 -22.23 18.71 -4.41
N LYS A 370 -21.08 18.30 -4.93
CA LYS A 370 -20.95 17.72 -6.26
C LYS A 370 -20.89 16.20 -6.15
N TRP A 371 -21.28 15.51 -7.21
CA TRP A 371 -21.38 14.06 -7.25
C TRP A 371 -20.46 13.50 -8.32
N TYR A 372 -19.53 12.61 -7.93
CA TYR A 372 -18.72 11.86 -8.87
C TYR A 372 -19.39 10.53 -9.21
N LEU A 373 -19.61 10.32 -10.50
CA LEU A 373 -20.24 9.11 -11.02
C LEU A 373 -19.19 8.03 -11.31
N ASN A 374 -19.37 6.86 -10.71
CA ASN A 374 -18.74 5.60 -11.12
C ASN A 374 -19.82 4.74 -11.76
N TYR A 375 -19.66 4.42 -13.04
CA TYR A 375 -20.67 3.76 -13.85
C TYR A 375 -20.08 2.60 -14.65
N ALA A 376 -20.74 1.47 -14.63
CA ALA A 376 -20.47 0.35 -15.50
C ALA A 376 -21.77 -0.15 -16.13
N LEU A 377 -21.74 -0.45 -17.43
CA LEU A 377 -22.86 -0.92 -18.23
C LEU A 377 -22.45 -2.17 -18.97
N THR A 378 -23.25 -3.23 -18.86
CA THR A 378 -23.13 -4.44 -19.67
C THR A 378 -24.38 -4.57 -20.53
N ILE A 379 -24.26 -4.54 -21.84
CA ILE A 379 -25.37 -4.76 -22.80
C ILE A 379 -25.29 -6.18 -23.32
N ILE A 380 -26.42 -6.87 -23.28
CA ILE A 380 -26.59 -8.24 -23.75
C ILE A 380 -27.21 -8.19 -25.14
N SER A 381 -26.45 -8.53 -26.18
CA SER A 381 -26.93 -8.59 -27.56
C SER A 381 -27.85 -9.79 -27.76
N PRO A 382 -28.74 -9.79 -28.77
CA PRO A 382 -29.69 -10.91 -29.04
C PRO A 382 -29.03 -12.27 -29.26
N ASP A 383 -27.76 -12.30 -29.64
CA ASP A 383 -26.95 -13.52 -29.76
C ASP A 383 -26.33 -14.00 -28.44
N GLY A 384 -26.62 -13.33 -27.33
CA GLY A 384 -26.08 -13.61 -25.99
C GLY A 384 -24.69 -13.00 -25.73
N THR A 385 -24.14 -12.22 -26.65
CA THR A 385 -22.84 -11.53 -26.46
C THR A 385 -22.97 -10.42 -25.42
N LYS A 386 -22.09 -10.42 -24.41
CA LYS A 386 -22.00 -9.37 -23.38
C LYS A 386 -20.99 -8.30 -23.80
N ASN A 387 -21.47 -7.07 -23.97
CA ASN A 387 -20.67 -5.89 -24.28
C ASN A 387 -20.53 -4.99 -23.06
N ASN A 388 -19.31 -4.84 -22.55
CA ASN A 388 -19.03 -4.11 -21.29
C ASN A 388 -18.50 -2.72 -21.58
N PHE A 389 -19.05 -1.71 -20.90
CA PHE A 389 -18.66 -0.32 -20.99
C PHE A 389 -18.35 0.21 -19.58
N SER A 390 -17.20 0.85 -19.45
CA SER A 390 -16.79 1.48 -18.20
C SER A 390 -17.11 2.97 -18.19
N LYS A 391 -16.92 3.62 -17.01
CA LYS A 391 -17.00 5.07 -16.88
C LYS A 391 -16.03 5.82 -17.81
N GLU A 392 -14.87 5.23 -18.13
CA GLU A 392 -13.89 5.79 -19.04
C GLU A 392 -14.44 5.83 -20.48
N ASN A 393 -15.17 4.79 -20.89
CA ASN A 393 -15.87 4.78 -22.17
C ASN A 393 -16.95 5.86 -22.23
N MET A 394 -17.75 5.98 -21.16
CA MET A 394 -18.74 7.05 -21.02
C MET A 394 -18.09 8.43 -21.11
N MET A 395 -17.02 8.65 -20.35
CA MET A 395 -16.29 9.92 -20.35
C MET A 395 -15.73 10.27 -21.74
N THR A 396 -15.18 9.29 -22.45
CA THR A 396 -14.66 9.47 -23.81
C THR A 396 -15.78 9.81 -24.78
N TRP A 397 -16.87 9.07 -24.73
CA TRP A 397 -18.04 9.32 -25.59
C TRP A 397 -18.60 10.72 -25.43
N PHE A 398 -18.79 11.21 -24.17
CA PHE A 398 -19.26 12.58 -23.92
C PHE A 398 -18.26 13.64 -24.40
N LYS A 399 -16.95 13.41 -24.25
CA LYS A 399 -15.92 14.35 -24.73
C LYS A 399 -15.91 14.47 -26.25
N GLU A 400 -16.19 13.38 -26.95
CA GLU A 400 -16.21 13.34 -28.41
C GLU A 400 -17.53 13.89 -29.02
N ASN A 401 -18.67 13.61 -28.34
CA ASN A 401 -19.97 13.89 -28.94
C ASN A 401 -20.69 15.16 -28.40
N GLN A 402 -20.32 15.63 -27.18
CA GLN A 402 -21.04 16.70 -26.54
C GLN A 402 -20.16 17.79 -25.90
N ASN A 403 -19.29 17.42 -24.97
CA ASN A 403 -18.53 18.38 -24.15
C ASN A 403 -17.09 17.90 -23.90
N LYS A 404 -16.12 18.57 -24.56
CA LYS A 404 -14.69 18.26 -24.42
C LYS A 404 -14.14 18.34 -22.99
N LYS A 405 -14.85 18.99 -22.07
CA LYS A 405 -14.46 19.16 -20.65
C LYS A 405 -15.23 18.21 -19.71
N PHE A 406 -16.02 17.29 -20.25
CA PHE A 406 -16.77 16.33 -19.42
C PHE A 406 -15.85 15.49 -18.52
N ASN A 407 -16.21 15.35 -17.24
CA ASN A 407 -15.32 14.79 -16.23
C ASN A 407 -16.04 13.92 -15.17
N LEU A 408 -17.26 13.46 -15.45
CA LEU A 408 -18.08 12.62 -14.54
C LEU A 408 -18.45 13.28 -13.20
N ILE A 409 -18.34 14.61 -13.08
CA ILE A 409 -18.77 15.38 -11.90
C ILE A 409 -20.03 16.15 -12.23
N PHE A 410 -21.05 15.99 -11.40
CA PHE A 410 -22.37 16.55 -11.58
C PHE A 410 -22.76 17.45 -10.40
N SER A 411 -23.60 18.44 -10.67
CA SER A 411 -24.13 19.35 -9.64
C SER A 411 -25.26 18.71 -8.83
N SER A 412 -25.92 17.69 -9.38
CA SER A 412 -26.96 16.90 -8.71
C SER A 412 -26.87 15.45 -9.15
N GLN A 413 -27.49 14.54 -8.39
CA GLN A 413 -27.66 13.14 -8.79
C GLN A 413 -28.57 13.01 -10.02
N ASP A 414 -29.60 13.85 -10.14
CA ASP A 414 -30.53 13.85 -11.29
C ASP A 414 -29.77 14.16 -12.61
N ASP A 415 -28.82 15.12 -12.59
CA ASP A 415 -27.99 15.42 -13.77
C ASP A 415 -27.13 14.19 -14.15
N ALA A 416 -26.66 13.43 -13.15
CA ALA A 416 -25.87 12.22 -13.38
C ALA A 416 -26.74 11.11 -14.00
N TYR A 417 -27.97 10.90 -13.49
CA TYR A 417 -28.91 9.92 -14.06
C TYR A 417 -29.30 10.32 -15.50
N ALA A 418 -29.54 11.58 -15.79
CA ALA A 418 -29.82 12.04 -17.16
C ALA A 418 -28.64 11.78 -18.11
N ALA A 419 -27.40 11.89 -17.63
CA ALA A 419 -26.22 11.54 -18.41
C ALA A 419 -26.10 10.04 -18.63
N ILE A 420 -26.42 9.21 -17.61
CA ILE A 420 -26.46 7.74 -17.73
C ILE A 420 -27.46 7.33 -18.81
N ASP A 421 -28.70 7.83 -18.74
CA ASP A 421 -29.77 7.52 -19.71
C ASP A 421 -29.35 7.88 -21.14
N THR A 422 -28.74 9.06 -21.30
CA THR A 422 -28.23 9.53 -22.61
C THR A 422 -27.18 8.57 -23.16
N TYR A 423 -26.22 8.16 -22.31
CA TYR A 423 -25.15 7.27 -22.72
C TYR A 423 -25.63 5.86 -22.98
N ARG A 424 -26.47 5.29 -22.09
CA ARG A 424 -27.05 3.96 -22.23
C ARG A 424 -27.84 3.85 -23.55
N SER A 425 -28.75 4.78 -23.81
CA SER A 425 -29.54 4.80 -25.06
C SER A 425 -28.66 4.88 -26.31
N ALA A 426 -27.57 5.67 -26.25
CA ALA A 426 -26.61 5.73 -27.35
C ALA A 426 -25.88 4.41 -27.60
N MET A 427 -25.47 3.70 -26.55
CA MET A 427 -24.77 2.41 -26.66
C MET A 427 -25.71 1.29 -27.09
N LEU A 428 -26.96 1.27 -26.61
CA LEU A 428 -27.99 0.33 -27.08
C LEU A 428 -28.27 0.54 -28.58
N ALA A 429 -28.45 1.78 -29.01
CA ALA A 429 -28.67 2.13 -30.42
C ALA A 429 -27.46 1.73 -31.29
N GLN A 430 -26.23 1.94 -30.81
CA GLN A 430 -25.00 1.55 -31.52
C GLN A 430 -24.92 0.02 -31.74
N LEU A 431 -25.40 -0.77 -30.78
CA LEU A 431 -25.42 -2.23 -30.89
C LEU A 431 -26.70 -2.80 -31.53
N GLY A 432 -27.69 -1.91 -31.83
CA GLY A 432 -28.96 -2.36 -32.38
C GLY A 432 -29.82 -3.17 -31.39
N VAL A 433 -29.65 -2.92 -30.08
CA VAL A 433 -30.35 -3.59 -28.98
C VAL A 433 -31.50 -2.68 -28.51
N GLU A 434 -32.68 -3.26 -28.28
CA GLU A 434 -33.85 -2.52 -27.79
C GLU A 434 -33.60 -2.07 -26.31
N ASP A 435 -34.03 -0.84 -25.99
CA ASP A 435 -33.95 -0.30 -24.62
C ASP A 435 -35.01 -0.98 -23.74
N ASN A 436 -34.65 -2.14 -23.21
CA ASN A 436 -35.42 -2.95 -22.28
C ASN A 436 -34.49 -3.39 -21.13
N ALA A 437 -34.97 -3.33 -19.90
CA ALA A 437 -34.22 -3.67 -18.70
C ALA A 437 -33.62 -5.11 -18.70
N ASP A 438 -34.22 -6.04 -19.47
CA ASP A 438 -33.69 -7.38 -19.61
C ASP A 438 -32.44 -7.46 -20.51
N ASN A 439 -32.17 -6.42 -21.27
CA ASN A 439 -31.07 -6.36 -22.25
C ASN A 439 -29.82 -5.72 -21.71
N TYR A 440 -29.80 -5.22 -20.48
CA TYR A 440 -28.62 -4.63 -19.88
C TYR A 440 -28.57 -4.81 -18.36
N GLU A 441 -27.36 -4.82 -17.85
CA GLU A 441 -27.02 -4.78 -16.41
C GLU A 441 -26.21 -3.51 -16.16
N GLU A 442 -26.53 -2.71 -15.16
CA GLU A 442 -25.75 -1.52 -14.80
C GLU A 442 -25.40 -1.45 -13.33
N THR A 443 -24.21 -0.91 -13.06
CA THR A 443 -23.76 -0.59 -11.72
C THR A 443 -23.54 0.92 -11.63
N ILE A 444 -24.24 1.56 -10.72
CA ILE A 444 -24.22 3.01 -10.51
C ILE A 444 -23.77 3.27 -9.07
N THR A 445 -22.68 4.00 -8.90
CA THR A 445 -22.24 4.50 -7.59
C THR A 445 -21.96 6.00 -7.70
N MET A 446 -22.54 6.79 -6.80
CA MET A 446 -22.34 8.23 -6.76
C MET A 446 -21.71 8.63 -5.43
N THR A 447 -20.51 9.21 -5.49
CA THR A 447 -19.78 9.67 -4.30
C THR A 447 -19.81 11.18 -4.17
N PRO A 448 -20.14 11.72 -2.97
CA PRO A 448 -20.11 13.16 -2.75
C PRO A 448 -18.68 13.70 -2.85
N GLN A 449 -18.51 14.86 -3.44
CA GLN A 449 -17.23 15.53 -3.64
C GLN A 449 -17.23 16.95 -3.02
N PRO A 450 -16.07 17.48 -2.58
CA PRO A 450 -14.78 16.80 -2.50
C PRO A 450 -14.78 15.67 -1.48
N GLN A 451 -13.90 14.70 -1.68
CA GLN A 451 -13.58 13.64 -0.72
C GLN A 451 -12.56 14.12 0.32
N SER A 452 -12.49 13.42 1.44
CA SER A 452 -11.49 13.66 2.47
C SER A 452 -11.13 12.35 3.17
N ALA A 453 -9.90 12.27 3.67
CA ALA A 453 -9.42 11.15 4.50
C ALA A 453 -8.52 11.68 5.62
N MET A 454 -8.54 10.99 6.77
CA MET A 454 -7.75 11.35 7.93
C MET A 454 -7.23 10.10 8.65
N VAL A 455 -6.00 10.19 9.13
CA VAL A 455 -5.36 9.18 9.99
C VAL A 455 -4.91 9.86 11.26
N ILE A 456 -5.10 9.21 12.41
CA ILE A 456 -4.66 9.68 13.73
C ILE A 456 -3.76 8.60 14.33
N GLU A 457 -2.55 9.01 14.73
CA GLU A 457 -1.51 8.15 15.30
C GLU A 457 -1.10 8.62 16.68
N GLU A 458 -0.93 7.70 17.61
CA GLU A 458 -0.24 7.93 18.86
C GLU A 458 1.27 7.84 18.59
N GLN A 459 1.94 8.99 18.51
CA GLN A 459 3.31 9.09 18.02
C GLN A 459 4.36 8.32 18.84
N SER A 460 4.12 8.09 20.13
CA SER A 460 5.06 7.37 21.01
C SER A 460 5.08 5.87 20.77
N THR A 461 3.96 5.30 20.32
CA THR A 461 3.77 3.86 20.10
C THR A 461 3.74 3.46 18.63
N GLY A 462 3.49 4.41 17.73
CA GLY A 462 3.21 4.15 16.31
C GLY A 462 1.84 3.51 16.07
N HIS A 463 0.98 3.49 17.08
CA HIS A 463 -0.37 2.95 16.93
C HIS A 463 -1.28 3.90 16.17
N ILE A 464 -1.87 3.43 15.09
CA ILE A 464 -2.96 4.14 14.43
C ILE A 464 -4.22 3.93 15.27
N VAL A 465 -4.68 4.98 15.92
CA VAL A 465 -5.80 4.91 16.87
C VAL A 465 -7.15 5.19 16.23
N ALA A 466 -7.17 5.86 15.08
CA ALA A 466 -8.39 6.09 14.30
C ALA A 466 -8.06 6.38 12.83
N MET A 467 -8.99 6.02 11.94
CA MET A 467 -8.84 6.24 10.50
C MET A 467 -10.19 6.37 9.80
N ILE A 468 -10.26 7.27 8.82
CA ILE A 468 -11.38 7.34 7.89
C ILE A 468 -10.86 7.54 6.46
N GLY A 469 -11.36 6.75 5.52
CA GLY A 469 -10.89 6.71 4.13
C GLY A 469 -11.78 7.42 3.12
N GLY A 470 -12.83 8.12 3.57
CA GLY A 470 -13.72 8.83 2.66
C GLY A 470 -14.84 9.58 3.35
N ARG A 471 -15.43 10.52 2.61
CA ARG A 471 -16.67 11.23 2.98
C ARG A 471 -17.89 10.43 2.53
N GLY A 472 -18.92 10.38 3.34
CA GLY A 472 -20.16 9.63 3.08
C GLY A 472 -20.16 8.25 3.67
N SER A 473 -21.27 7.50 3.48
CA SER A 473 -21.40 6.12 3.95
C SER A 473 -20.47 5.18 3.17
N LYS A 474 -19.91 4.22 3.88
CA LYS A 474 -19.15 3.14 3.28
C LYS A 474 -20.13 2.05 2.82
N GLU A 475 -20.16 1.77 1.52
CA GLU A 475 -21.19 0.91 0.91
C GLU A 475 -20.82 -0.58 0.84
N GLY A 476 -19.60 -0.96 1.22
CA GLY A 476 -19.14 -2.36 1.16
C GLY A 476 -17.81 -2.59 1.84
N ARG A 477 -17.48 -3.87 2.02
CA ARG A 477 -16.17 -4.29 2.54
C ARG A 477 -15.07 -4.07 1.51
N ARG A 478 -13.88 -3.70 1.98
CA ARG A 478 -12.66 -3.53 1.15
C ARG A 478 -12.87 -2.60 -0.05
N THR A 479 -13.69 -1.57 0.12
CA THR A 479 -13.83 -0.47 -0.82
C THR A 479 -12.64 0.49 -0.74
N LEU A 480 -12.52 1.42 -1.68
CA LEU A 480 -11.40 2.38 -1.76
C LEU A 480 -11.20 3.12 -0.44
N ASN A 481 -10.13 2.79 0.26
CA ASN A 481 -9.67 3.49 1.47
C ASN A 481 -8.64 4.55 1.06
N ARG A 482 -9.06 5.82 0.98
CA ARG A 482 -8.17 6.91 0.56
C ARG A 482 -7.08 7.21 1.58
N ALA A 483 -7.25 6.79 2.84
CA ALA A 483 -6.26 6.98 3.88
C ALA A 483 -4.99 6.14 3.65
N THR A 484 -5.13 4.94 3.07
CA THR A 484 -4.03 3.98 2.86
C THR A 484 -3.68 3.74 1.39
N SER A 485 -4.60 4.00 0.45
CA SER A 485 -4.45 3.58 -0.94
C SER A 485 -4.38 4.73 -1.95
N ALA A 486 -4.96 5.90 -1.63
CA ALA A 486 -4.94 7.05 -2.54
C ALA A 486 -3.62 7.81 -2.42
N LYS A 487 -2.79 7.69 -3.44
CA LYS A 487 -1.53 8.45 -3.56
C LYS A 487 -1.86 9.84 -4.10
N ARG A 488 -1.59 10.88 -3.30
CA ARG A 488 -1.89 12.28 -3.62
C ARG A 488 -0.66 13.15 -3.42
N LEU A 489 -0.55 14.22 -4.22
CA LEU A 489 0.58 15.14 -4.07
C LEU A 489 0.48 15.90 -2.74
N PRO A 490 1.49 15.78 -1.86
CA PRO A 490 1.44 16.35 -0.51
C PRO A 490 1.61 17.86 -0.46
N GLY A 491 2.00 18.48 -1.57
CA GLY A 491 2.23 19.91 -1.64
C GLY A 491 3.22 20.40 -0.59
N SER A 492 2.94 21.57 -0.03
CA SER A 492 3.84 22.25 0.92
C SER A 492 4.08 21.52 2.26
N THR A 493 3.38 20.43 2.57
CA THR A 493 3.73 19.62 3.75
C THR A 493 5.10 18.98 3.60
N PHE A 494 5.53 18.71 2.37
CA PHE A 494 6.84 18.13 2.07
C PHE A 494 8.02 19.06 2.33
N LYS A 495 7.81 20.38 2.37
CA LYS A 495 8.88 21.33 2.73
C LYS A 495 9.57 20.97 4.03
N VAL A 496 8.80 20.51 5.02
CA VAL A 496 9.33 20.16 6.34
C VAL A 496 10.23 18.93 6.25
N VAL A 497 9.72 17.84 5.69
CA VAL A 497 10.42 16.53 5.71
C VAL A 497 11.46 16.37 4.61
N ALA A 498 11.26 17.01 3.42
CA ALA A 498 12.15 16.88 2.27
C ALA A 498 13.25 17.95 2.20
N SER A 499 12.98 19.15 2.72
CA SER A 499 13.90 20.28 2.58
C SER A 499 14.47 20.73 3.92
N TYR A 500 13.61 21.04 4.90
CA TYR A 500 14.09 21.67 6.13
C TYR A 500 14.62 20.67 7.16
N ALA A 501 14.04 19.47 7.28
CA ALA A 501 14.56 18.44 8.18
C ALA A 501 16.01 18.06 7.85
N PRO A 502 16.37 17.64 6.62
CA PRO A 502 17.75 17.34 6.28
C PRO A 502 18.67 18.56 6.40
N ALA A 503 18.16 19.77 6.12
CA ALA A 503 18.94 21.00 6.23
C ALA A 503 19.40 21.28 7.66
N LEU A 504 18.49 21.17 8.63
CA LEU A 504 18.76 21.41 10.04
C LEU A 504 19.50 20.23 10.70
N ASP A 505 19.26 19.01 10.24
CA ASP A 505 19.81 17.81 10.88
C ASP A 505 21.26 17.52 10.51
N SER A 506 21.63 17.65 9.25
CA SER A 506 22.93 17.19 8.72
C SER A 506 23.64 18.17 7.81
N ALA A 507 22.94 19.12 7.18
CA ALA A 507 23.52 20.04 6.21
C ALA A 507 23.99 21.38 6.80
N GLY A 508 24.09 21.50 8.14
CA GLY A 508 24.67 22.67 8.83
C GLY A 508 23.83 23.95 8.72
N LYS A 509 22.57 23.86 8.31
CA LYS A 509 21.64 24.99 8.31
C LYS A 509 20.97 25.14 9.68
N THR A 510 20.50 26.35 9.99
CA THR A 510 19.79 26.68 11.23
C THR A 510 18.47 27.35 10.90
N LEU A 511 17.58 27.52 11.85
CA LEU A 511 16.35 28.30 11.66
C LEU A 511 16.63 29.77 11.31
N ALA A 512 17.78 30.29 11.72
CA ALA A 512 18.25 31.64 11.39
C ALA A 512 18.90 31.76 9.99
N THR A 513 19.22 30.65 9.32
CA THR A 513 19.78 30.68 7.95
C THR A 513 18.86 31.46 7.01
N VAL A 514 19.43 32.44 6.34
CA VAL A 514 18.69 33.36 5.45
C VAL A 514 18.86 33.04 3.96
N TYR A 515 17.80 33.30 3.20
CA TYR A 515 17.77 33.28 1.75
C TYR A 515 17.01 34.51 1.23
N ASN A 516 17.31 34.94 0.01
CA ASN A 516 16.57 36.01 -0.61
C ASN A 516 15.32 35.47 -1.36
N ASP A 517 14.14 35.87 -0.91
CA ASP A 517 12.89 35.63 -1.63
C ASP A 517 12.81 36.61 -2.82
N ALA A 518 13.36 36.22 -3.94
CA ALA A 518 13.49 36.96 -5.20
C ALA A 518 13.22 36.00 -6.38
N PRO A 519 13.06 36.46 -7.63
CA PRO A 519 12.87 35.60 -8.80
C PRO A 519 13.89 34.46 -8.82
N PHE A 520 13.39 33.22 -9.01
CA PHE A 520 14.21 32.02 -9.03
C PHE A 520 13.60 30.96 -9.96
N ASN A 521 14.42 30.24 -10.70
CA ASN A 521 13.99 29.17 -11.58
C ASN A 521 14.50 27.80 -11.10
N TYR A 522 13.76 26.75 -11.42
CA TYR A 522 14.28 25.38 -11.41
C TYR A 522 15.44 25.22 -12.41
N ALA A 523 16.16 24.13 -12.31
CA ALA A 523 17.28 23.82 -13.22
C ALA A 523 16.86 23.68 -14.70
N ASP A 524 15.60 23.37 -14.96
CA ASP A 524 15.02 23.32 -16.31
C ASP A 524 14.58 24.70 -16.87
N GLY A 525 14.80 25.76 -16.10
CA GLY A 525 14.41 27.13 -16.44
C GLY A 525 12.97 27.51 -16.08
N THR A 526 12.16 26.59 -15.56
CA THR A 526 10.78 26.87 -15.14
C THR A 526 10.77 27.78 -13.91
N PRO A 527 9.99 28.90 -13.89
CA PRO A 527 9.95 29.81 -12.75
C PRO A 527 9.33 29.19 -11.51
N VAL A 528 9.98 29.31 -10.37
CA VAL A 528 9.41 28.99 -9.05
C VAL A 528 8.54 30.18 -8.61
N ARG A 529 7.27 29.90 -8.27
CA ARG A 529 6.31 30.92 -7.85
C ARG A 529 5.89 30.71 -6.40
N ASN A 530 5.79 31.79 -5.64
CA ASN A 530 5.13 31.75 -4.34
C ASN A 530 3.60 31.74 -4.49
N TRP A 531 2.89 31.44 -3.40
CA TRP A 531 1.41 31.41 -3.39
C TRP A 531 0.75 32.79 -3.41
N TYR A 532 1.46 33.84 -2.98
CA TYR A 532 1.00 35.23 -3.03
C TYR A 532 1.27 35.85 -4.42
N LYS A 533 0.46 36.85 -4.79
CA LYS A 533 0.37 37.36 -6.18
C LYS A 533 1.28 38.54 -6.49
N SER A 534 1.74 39.29 -5.49
CA SER A 534 2.46 40.54 -5.69
C SER A 534 3.83 40.56 -5.02
N GLY A 535 4.87 40.86 -5.81
CA GLY A 535 6.23 41.15 -5.36
C GLY A 535 6.96 39.93 -4.77
N TYR A 536 8.01 40.22 -4.07
CA TYR A 536 8.85 39.27 -3.33
C TYR A 536 9.14 39.85 -1.94
N ARG A 537 9.46 39.01 -0.96
CA ARG A 537 9.60 39.44 0.43
C ARG A 537 11.04 39.76 0.84
N GLY A 538 12.00 39.63 -0.10
CA GLY A 538 13.41 39.89 0.18
C GLY A 538 14.00 38.82 1.13
N ILE A 539 14.90 39.23 2.02
CA ILE A 539 15.61 38.32 2.92
C ILE A 539 14.64 37.69 3.92
N GLN A 540 14.61 36.37 3.94
CA GLN A 540 13.80 35.54 4.82
C GLN A 540 14.61 34.41 5.41
N ASN A 541 14.42 34.11 6.70
CA ASN A 541 15.05 32.96 7.35
C ASN A 541 14.21 31.69 7.20
N ILE A 542 14.79 30.52 7.52
CA ILE A 542 14.10 29.22 7.42
C ILE A 542 12.86 29.20 8.32
N ARG A 543 12.87 29.78 9.53
CA ARG A 543 11.69 29.86 10.41
C ARG A 543 10.53 30.56 9.72
N SER A 544 10.76 31.76 9.19
CA SER A 544 9.74 32.53 8.47
C SER A 544 9.27 31.80 7.19
N ALA A 545 10.18 31.11 6.51
CA ALA A 545 9.84 30.33 5.32
C ALA A 545 8.95 29.11 5.63
N ILE A 546 9.13 28.46 6.80
CA ILE A 546 8.22 27.41 7.29
C ILE A 546 6.87 28.00 7.66
N ARG A 547 6.85 29.09 8.48
CA ARG A 547 5.66 29.77 8.96
C ARG A 547 4.77 30.22 7.80
N ASP A 548 5.35 30.91 6.81
CA ASP A 548 4.62 31.53 5.69
C ASP A 548 4.59 30.65 4.45
N SER A 549 5.12 29.43 4.52
CA SER A 549 5.12 28.45 3.44
C SER A 549 5.72 28.95 2.13
N LEU A 550 6.90 29.62 2.18
CA LEU A 550 7.54 30.21 1.01
C LEU A 550 8.11 29.12 0.08
N ASN A 551 7.71 29.14 -1.20
CA ASN A 551 8.13 28.16 -2.19
C ASN A 551 9.58 28.36 -2.63
N ILE A 552 9.94 29.61 -2.95
CA ILE A 552 11.26 29.95 -3.45
C ILE A 552 12.34 29.58 -2.43
N ILE A 553 12.11 29.86 -1.15
CA ILE A 553 13.08 29.54 -0.11
C ILE A 553 13.24 28.01 0.04
N ALA A 554 12.14 27.26 0.01
CA ALA A 554 12.20 25.79 0.11
C ALA A 554 12.97 25.16 -1.06
N VAL A 555 12.76 25.69 -2.29
CA VAL A 555 13.48 25.22 -3.49
C VAL A 555 14.95 25.65 -3.46
N LYS A 556 15.26 26.86 -3.03
CA LYS A 556 16.65 27.30 -2.83
C LYS A 556 17.35 26.41 -1.79
N ASN A 557 16.68 26.13 -0.67
CA ASN A 557 17.25 25.32 0.39
C ASN A 557 17.56 23.89 -0.10
N ILE A 558 16.60 23.22 -0.80
CA ILE A 558 16.85 21.87 -1.33
C ILE A 558 17.90 21.85 -2.44
N THR A 559 18.05 22.96 -3.19
CA THR A 559 19.10 23.09 -4.20
C THR A 559 20.49 23.10 -3.53
N VAL A 560 20.63 23.81 -2.42
CA VAL A 560 21.89 23.90 -1.65
C VAL A 560 22.25 22.58 -0.98
N ILE A 561 21.27 21.91 -0.34
CA ILE A 561 21.52 20.64 0.36
C ILE A 561 21.48 19.42 -0.55
N THR A 562 21.10 19.57 -1.78
CA THR A 562 20.84 18.61 -2.87
C THR A 562 19.51 17.85 -2.72
N PRO A 563 18.75 17.66 -3.85
CA PRO A 563 17.52 16.87 -3.84
C PRO A 563 17.72 15.41 -3.38
N ARG A 564 18.90 14.84 -3.62
CA ARG A 564 19.26 13.49 -3.19
C ARG A 564 19.19 13.32 -1.68
N LEU A 565 19.76 14.26 -0.95
CA LEU A 565 19.71 14.24 0.52
C LEU A 565 18.26 14.29 1.01
N GLY A 566 17.43 15.17 0.43
CA GLY A 566 16.00 15.24 0.75
C GLY A 566 15.27 13.93 0.50
N TYR A 567 15.52 13.29 -0.64
CA TYR A 567 14.93 12.01 -1.01
C TYR A 567 15.33 10.89 -0.01
N ASP A 568 16.60 10.80 0.36
CA ASP A 568 17.09 9.78 1.30
C ASP A 568 16.46 9.96 2.69
N TYR A 569 16.26 11.20 3.14
CA TYR A 569 15.52 11.47 4.39
C TYR A 569 14.07 11.04 4.30
N LEU A 570 13.39 11.26 3.18
CA LEU A 570 12.01 10.80 2.99
C LEU A 570 11.87 9.28 3.09
N LEU A 571 12.80 8.50 2.52
CA LEU A 571 12.83 7.05 2.71
C LEU A 571 12.98 6.68 4.19
N ASN A 572 13.82 7.40 4.93
CA ASN A 572 13.98 7.22 6.36
C ASN A 572 12.72 7.61 7.15
N PHE A 573 11.96 8.61 6.72
CA PHE A 573 10.66 8.96 7.26
C PHE A 573 9.54 7.97 6.93
N GLY A 574 9.82 6.91 6.16
CA GLY A 574 8.91 5.80 5.90
C GLY A 574 8.07 5.92 4.64
N PHE A 575 8.33 6.86 3.76
CA PHE A 575 7.64 6.94 2.46
C PHE A 575 8.09 5.80 1.55
N THR A 576 7.13 5.03 1.05
CA THR A 576 7.35 3.87 0.17
C THR A 576 6.89 4.12 -1.26
N THR A 577 6.18 5.22 -1.51
CA THR A 577 5.57 5.55 -2.79
C THR A 577 6.46 6.39 -3.71
N LEU A 578 7.64 6.78 -3.22
CA LEU A 578 8.63 7.57 -3.96
C LEU A 578 9.33 6.72 -5.01
N THR A 579 9.81 7.38 -6.06
CA THR A 579 10.50 6.69 -7.15
C THR A 579 11.78 7.42 -7.59
N ASP A 580 12.78 6.62 -7.97
CA ASP A 580 14.03 7.10 -8.56
C ASP A 580 14.30 6.33 -9.85
N GLY A 581 13.72 6.80 -10.97
CA GLY A 581 13.89 6.21 -12.29
C GLY A 581 12.85 5.15 -12.67
N VAL A 582 11.55 5.46 -12.58
CA VAL A 582 10.48 4.59 -13.06
C VAL A 582 10.01 4.96 -14.46
N GLN A 583 9.73 3.97 -15.29
CA GLN A 583 9.14 4.18 -16.61
C GLN A 583 7.66 4.52 -16.50
N VAL A 584 7.26 5.72 -16.93
CA VAL A 584 5.87 6.16 -17.00
C VAL A 584 5.56 6.59 -18.44
N GLY A 585 4.81 5.80 -19.17
CA GLY A 585 4.63 6.02 -20.60
C GLY A 585 5.98 5.93 -21.34
N ASN A 586 6.34 6.99 -22.07
CA ASN A 586 7.61 7.06 -22.81
C ASN A 586 8.73 7.80 -22.06
N GLU A 587 8.51 8.21 -20.80
CA GLU A 587 9.45 8.98 -20.00
C GLU A 587 9.91 8.22 -18.76
N ILE A 588 11.17 8.45 -18.36
CA ILE A 588 11.67 8.01 -17.06
C ILE A 588 11.43 9.12 -16.06
N LYS A 589 10.64 8.85 -15.01
CA LYS A 589 10.34 9.78 -13.94
C LYS A 589 11.19 9.49 -12.70
N SER A 590 11.65 10.54 -12.05
CA SER A 590 12.37 10.47 -10.77
C SER A 590 11.90 11.60 -9.86
N ASP A 591 11.71 11.30 -8.59
CA ASP A 591 11.36 12.27 -7.56
C ASP A 591 12.61 12.98 -6.99
N VAL A 592 13.83 12.57 -7.42
CA VAL A 592 15.11 13.18 -7.02
C VAL A 592 15.35 14.46 -7.83
N ASN A 593 14.57 15.50 -7.55
CA ASN A 593 14.65 16.79 -8.23
C ASN A 593 14.24 17.94 -7.29
N GLN A 594 14.40 19.19 -7.71
CA GLN A 594 14.12 20.37 -6.89
C GLN A 594 12.63 20.51 -6.50
N SER A 595 11.69 20.00 -7.32
CA SER A 595 10.25 20.06 -7.02
C SER A 595 9.86 19.19 -5.83
N LEU A 596 10.73 18.26 -5.42
CA LEU A 596 10.57 17.43 -4.22
C LEU A 596 10.32 18.29 -2.97
N ALA A 597 10.99 19.44 -2.84
CA ALA A 597 10.76 20.40 -1.75
C ALA A 597 9.31 20.87 -1.64
N LEU A 598 8.56 20.89 -2.74
CA LEU A 598 7.19 21.36 -2.83
C LEU A 598 6.17 20.21 -2.92
N GLY A 599 6.63 18.95 -2.79
CA GLY A 599 5.79 17.77 -2.93
C GLY A 599 5.40 17.45 -4.38
N GLY A 600 6.22 17.89 -5.35
CA GLY A 600 6.10 17.52 -6.76
C GLY A 600 6.65 16.11 -6.98
N LEU A 601 5.78 15.10 -6.92
CA LEU A 601 6.10 13.68 -6.98
C LEU A 601 5.49 13.03 -8.22
N THR A 602 6.04 11.88 -8.59
CA THR A 602 5.52 11.06 -9.69
C THR A 602 4.14 10.46 -9.36
N TYR A 603 3.99 9.90 -8.18
CA TYR A 603 2.74 9.26 -7.75
C TYR A 603 2.04 9.97 -6.58
N GLY A 604 2.79 10.63 -5.70
CA GLY A 604 2.27 11.19 -4.46
C GLY A 604 2.40 10.23 -3.27
N VAL A 605 1.78 10.59 -2.14
CA VAL A 605 1.84 9.86 -0.87
C VAL A 605 0.44 9.66 -0.30
N THR A 606 0.32 8.73 0.66
CA THR A 606 -0.94 8.49 1.37
C THR A 606 -1.03 9.32 2.66
N PRO A 607 -2.25 9.60 3.16
CA PRO A 607 -2.42 10.18 4.51
C PRO A 607 -1.75 9.35 5.61
N TYR A 608 -1.75 8.03 5.48
CA TYR A 608 -1.08 7.11 6.40
C TYR A 608 0.43 7.36 6.48
N GLU A 609 1.13 7.41 5.34
CA GLU A 609 2.57 7.68 5.30
C GLU A 609 2.91 9.08 5.81
N LEU A 610 2.11 10.09 5.43
CA LEU A 610 2.35 11.47 5.87
C LEU A 610 2.13 11.63 7.38
N THR A 611 1.14 10.94 7.97
CA THR A 611 0.93 10.93 9.42
C THR A 611 2.14 10.37 10.13
N ALA A 612 2.65 9.20 9.72
CA ALA A 612 3.80 8.55 10.34
C ALA A 612 5.09 9.38 10.23
N ALA A 613 5.29 10.08 9.10
CA ALA A 613 6.43 10.98 8.92
C ALA A 613 6.39 12.18 9.89
N TYR A 614 5.21 12.77 10.11
CA TYR A 614 5.03 13.84 11.08
C TYR A 614 5.05 13.34 12.52
N ALA A 615 4.55 12.12 12.77
CA ALA A 615 4.66 11.45 14.06
C ALA A 615 6.12 11.25 14.50
N ALA A 616 7.00 10.94 13.55
CA ALA A 616 8.44 10.86 13.84
C ALA A 616 9.02 12.18 14.35
N ILE A 617 8.60 13.33 13.79
CA ILE A 617 9.03 14.65 14.28
C ILE A 617 8.45 14.89 15.68
N ALA A 618 7.16 14.62 15.89
CA ALA A 618 6.48 14.75 17.17
C ALA A 618 7.10 13.89 18.27
N ASN A 619 7.66 12.73 17.89
CA ASN A 619 8.32 11.76 18.77
C ASN A 619 9.85 11.96 18.86
N GLY A 620 10.31 13.21 18.92
CA GLY A 620 11.74 13.53 19.10
C GLY A 620 12.63 13.01 17.97
N GLY A 621 12.12 12.89 16.75
CA GLY A 621 12.85 12.41 15.59
C GLY A 621 12.91 10.91 15.44
N THR A 622 12.22 10.15 16.29
CA THR A 622 12.14 8.69 16.24
C THR A 622 10.92 8.25 15.45
N TYR A 623 11.13 7.63 14.32
CA TYR A 623 10.09 6.95 13.54
C TYR A 623 9.75 5.61 14.19
N VAL A 624 8.51 5.38 14.50
CA VAL A 624 7.95 4.09 14.90
C VAL A 624 7.17 3.55 13.70
N THR A 625 7.39 2.28 13.33
CA THR A 625 6.64 1.70 12.21
C THR A 625 5.16 1.64 12.56
N PRO A 626 4.27 2.35 11.81
CA PRO A 626 2.87 2.44 12.19
C PRO A 626 2.16 1.09 12.12
N LYS A 627 1.37 0.79 13.15
CA LYS A 627 0.63 -0.46 13.28
C LYS A 627 -0.85 -0.23 13.60
N LEU A 628 -1.69 -1.08 12.97
CA LEU A 628 -3.14 -1.10 13.13
C LEU A 628 -3.59 -2.19 14.11
N TYR A 629 -2.68 -3.06 14.55
CA TYR A 629 -2.93 -4.12 15.53
C TYR A 629 -1.68 -4.38 16.37
N THR A 630 -1.88 -4.84 17.61
CA THR A 630 -0.82 -5.21 18.54
C THR A 630 -0.51 -6.70 18.48
N ARG A 631 -1.54 -7.55 18.33
CA ARG A 631 -1.37 -9.00 18.37
C ARG A 631 -2.40 -9.72 17.52
N VAL A 632 -2.00 -10.86 16.96
CA VAL A 632 -2.89 -11.84 16.34
C VAL A 632 -2.63 -13.19 17.00
N THR A 633 -3.69 -13.84 17.50
CA THR A 633 -3.64 -15.19 18.08
C THR A 633 -4.56 -16.11 17.30
N ASP A 634 -4.28 -17.44 17.38
CA ASP A 634 -5.20 -18.49 16.92
C ASP A 634 -6.30 -18.78 17.97
N SER A 635 -7.20 -19.70 17.64
CA SER A 635 -8.27 -20.15 18.54
C SER A 635 -7.77 -20.81 19.81
N ASP A 636 -6.55 -21.33 19.84
CA ASP A 636 -5.92 -21.94 21.01
C ASP A 636 -5.17 -20.89 21.87
N GLY A 637 -5.12 -19.62 21.44
CA GLY A 637 -4.44 -18.53 22.12
C GLY A 637 -2.94 -18.43 21.83
N ASN A 638 -2.42 -19.18 20.84
CA ASN A 638 -1.02 -19.06 20.43
C ASN A 638 -0.82 -17.78 19.62
N VAL A 639 0.26 -17.05 19.91
CA VAL A 639 0.59 -15.81 19.19
C VAL A 639 1.15 -16.16 17.80
N ILE A 640 0.45 -15.69 16.76
CA ILE A 640 0.87 -15.82 15.35
C ILE A 640 1.68 -14.60 14.93
N LEU A 641 1.20 -13.38 15.23
CA LEU A 641 1.88 -12.12 14.95
C LEU A 641 1.92 -11.27 16.22
N ASP A 642 3.06 -10.61 16.47
CA ASP A 642 3.25 -9.72 17.63
C ASP A 642 3.85 -8.39 17.16
N ASN A 643 3.09 -7.32 17.32
CA ASN A 643 3.44 -5.94 17.04
C ASN A 643 3.35 -5.05 18.30
N THR A 644 3.41 -5.64 19.50
CA THR A 644 3.41 -4.88 20.77
C THR A 644 4.59 -3.92 20.88
N ASN A 645 5.69 -4.22 20.21
CA ASN A 645 6.88 -3.39 20.13
C ASN A 645 7.27 -3.18 18.66
N PRO A 646 6.66 -2.24 17.94
CA PRO A 646 6.97 -2.02 16.53
C PRO A 646 8.45 -1.60 16.33
N PRO A 647 9.06 -1.92 15.18
CA PRO A 647 10.40 -1.46 14.86
C PRO A 647 10.51 0.06 14.87
N THR A 648 11.59 0.57 15.49
CA THR A 648 11.89 2.00 15.59
C THR A 648 13.21 2.34 14.91
N ARG A 649 13.35 3.59 14.46
CA ARG A 649 14.62 4.16 14.00
C ARG A 649 14.67 5.66 14.23
N GLN A 650 15.84 6.18 14.58
CA GLN A 650 16.08 7.62 14.64
C GLN A 650 16.24 8.15 13.21
N VAL A 651 15.36 9.06 12.80
CA VAL A 651 15.37 9.68 11.46
C VAL A 651 16.11 11.02 11.50
N ILE A 652 15.84 11.83 12.50
CA ILE A 652 16.47 13.12 12.77
C ILE A 652 16.82 13.22 14.25
N LYS A 653 17.77 14.08 14.61
CA LYS A 653 18.12 14.33 16.00
C LYS A 653 16.94 14.92 16.78
N GLU A 654 16.90 14.66 18.08
CA GLU A 654 15.88 15.20 18.96
C GLU A 654 15.87 16.74 18.94
N THR A 655 17.06 17.36 18.91
CA THR A 655 17.21 18.81 18.76
C THR A 655 16.65 19.34 17.44
N THR A 656 16.86 18.62 16.32
CA THR A 656 16.28 18.95 15.01
C THR A 656 14.74 18.85 15.04
N ALA A 657 14.21 17.80 15.64
CA ALA A 657 12.76 17.60 15.82
C ALA A 657 12.15 18.77 16.62
N PHE A 658 12.79 19.21 17.70
CA PHE A 658 12.35 20.36 18.47
C PHE A 658 12.39 21.67 17.65
N LEU A 659 13.47 21.92 16.91
CA LEU A 659 13.58 23.12 16.06
C LEU A 659 12.46 23.19 15.01
N LEU A 660 12.17 22.06 14.34
CA LEU A 660 11.06 21.96 13.40
C LEU A 660 9.71 22.16 14.09
N THR A 661 9.50 21.55 15.26
CA THR A 661 8.29 21.72 16.07
C THR A 661 8.07 23.17 16.43
N SER A 662 9.11 23.85 16.93
CA SER A 662 9.06 25.28 17.27
C SER A 662 8.68 26.14 16.07
N ALA A 663 9.28 25.91 14.89
CA ALA A 663 8.94 26.64 13.68
C ALA A 663 7.53 26.32 13.16
N MET A 664 7.06 25.08 13.33
CA MET A 664 5.69 24.67 12.96
C MET A 664 4.62 25.15 13.94
N GLN A 665 4.96 25.45 15.18
CA GLN A 665 4.04 26.17 16.06
C GLN A 665 3.74 27.57 15.53
N ASP A 666 4.72 28.26 14.93
CA ASP A 666 4.52 29.57 14.30
C ASP A 666 3.56 29.47 13.10
N VAL A 667 3.54 28.36 12.37
CA VAL A 667 2.54 28.13 11.30
C VAL A 667 1.11 28.24 11.83
N VAL A 668 0.88 27.71 13.05
CA VAL A 668 -0.45 27.65 13.68
C VAL A 668 -0.80 28.94 14.41
N THR A 669 0.19 29.62 15.02
CA THR A 669 -0.05 30.83 15.82
C THR A 669 -0.12 32.11 15.00
N SER A 670 0.69 32.23 13.96
CA SER A 670 0.84 33.46 13.16
C SER A 670 1.01 33.24 11.66
N GLY A 671 0.98 31.97 11.20
CA GLY A 671 1.22 31.58 9.81
C GLY A 671 -0.01 31.07 9.08
N THR A 672 0.25 30.23 8.05
CA THR A 672 -0.77 29.71 7.13
C THR A 672 -1.75 28.74 7.78
N GLY A 673 -1.45 28.20 8.95
CA GLY A 673 -2.24 27.22 9.71
C GLY A 673 -3.17 27.79 10.76
N GLY A 674 -3.33 29.10 10.89
CA GLY A 674 -4.10 29.73 11.97
C GLY A 674 -5.51 29.17 12.18
N LYS A 675 -6.15 28.68 11.14
CA LYS A 675 -7.49 28.06 11.20
C LYS A 675 -7.56 26.79 12.06
N VAL A 676 -6.46 26.06 12.23
CA VAL A 676 -6.46 24.80 13.03
C VAL A 676 -6.29 25.05 14.53
N ASN A 677 -5.91 26.25 14.94
CA ASN A 677 -5.75 26.59 16.34
C ASN A 677 -7.09 26.54 17.07
N PHE A 678 -7.22 25.65 18.04
CA PHE A 678 -8.42 25.54 18.88
C PHE A 678 -8.21 26.03 20.33
N GLY A 679 -6.99 26.50 20.66
CA GLY A 679 -6.64 26.94 22.00
C GLY A 679 -6.53 25.80 23.02
N GLY A 680 -5.93 26.09 24.19
CA GLY A 680 -5.82 25.12 25.27
C GLY A 680 -4.91 23.92 25.04
N MET A 681 -4.16 23.89 23.91
CA MET A 681 -3.19 22.83 23.57
C MET A 681 -2.11 23.38 22.66
N ALA A 682 -0.86 22.94 22.88
CA ALA A 682 0.23 23.23 21.94
C ALA A 682 0.03 22.43 20.64
N ILE A 683 0.10 23.13 19.50
CA ILE A 683 -0.11 22.53 18.17
C ILE A 683 1.05 22.94 17.26
N ALA A 684 1.67 21.98 16.61
CA ALA A 684 2.64 22.18 15.55
C ALA A 684 2.13 21.51 14.26
N GLY A 685 2.33 22.13 13.11
CA GLY A 685 1.86 21.52 11.88
C GLY A 685 2.13 22.34 10.62
N LYS A 686 1.74 21.79 9.47
CA LYS A 686 2.00 22.39 8.17
C LYS A 686 0.80 22.23 7.24
N THR A 687 0.44 23.28 6.54
CA THR A 687 -0.53 23.28 5.45
C THR A 687 0.12 22.76 4.17
N GLY A 688 -0.63 22.04 3.36
CA GLY A 688 -0.27 21.63 2.01
C GLY A 688 -1.35 22.00 1.01
N THR A 689 -0.96 22.57 -0.13
CA THR A 689 -1.83 22.80 -1.28
C THR A 689 -0.98 22.63 -2.52
N THR A 690 -1.48 21.94 -3.53
CA THR A 690 -0.78 21.72 -4.80
C THR A 690 -0.88 22.95 -5.71
N THR A 691 0.08 23.10 -6.62
CA THR A 691 0.00 24.07 -7.72
C THR A 691 -1.03 23.56 -8.74
N GLY A 692 -2.12 24.33 -8.97
CA GLY A 692 -3.38 23.79 -9.45
C GLY A 692 -4.02 23.08 -8.27
N PRO A 693 -4.87 23.72 -7.47
CA PRO A 693 -5.22 23.28 -6.11
C PRO A 693 -6.13 22.04 -6.12
N THR A 694 -5.63 20.91 -6.61
CA THR A 694 -6.33 19.62 -6.67
C THR A 694 -6.34 18.90 -5.33
N ASP A 695 -5.35 19.20 -4.47
CA ASP A 695 -5.15 18.54 -3.18
C ASP A 695 -4.89 19.58 -2.09
N ALA A 696 -5.63 19.47 -1.00
CA ALA A 696 -5.48 20.30 0.19
C ALA A 696 -5.19 19.41 1.42
N TRP A 697 -4.15 19.78 2.19
CA TRP A 697 -3.67 19.02 3.31
C TRP A 697 -3.49 19.87 4.55
N PHE A 698 -3.65 19.23 5.70
CA PHE A 698 -3.04 19.67 6.94
C PHE A 698 -2.44 18.45 7.65
N ALA A 699 -1.13 18.49 7.91
CA ALA A 699 -0.42 17.52 8.73
C ALA A 699 0.11 18.24 9.97
N GLY A 700 -0.24 17.75 11.16
CA GLY A 700 0.13 18.39 12.40
C GLY A 700 -0.10 17.48 13.60
N TYR A 701 0.42 17.93 14.74
CA TYR A 701 0.41 17.16 15.98
C TYR A 701 0.31 18.05 17.22
N THR A 702 -0.06 17.41 18.29
CA THR A 702 0.01 17.89 19.66
C THR A 702 1.04 17.06 20.43
N PRO A 703 1.30 17.31 21.72
CA PRO A 703 2.12 16.39 22.52
C PRO A 703 1.57 14.97 22.65
N TYR A 704 0.33 14.70 22.23
CA TYR A 704 -0.36 13.42 22.41
C TYR A 704 -0.52 12.64 21.08
N TYR A 705 -1.03 13.30 20.04
CA TYR A 705 -1.43 12.66 18.79
C TYR A 705 -0.97 13.44 17.57
N THR A 706 -0.62 12.69 16.53
CA THR A 706 -0.33 13.21 15.19
C THR A 706 -1.46 12.86 14.24
N ALA A 707 -1.85 13.81 13.37
CA ALA A 707 -2.86 13.55 12.36
C ALA A 707 -2.56 14.25 11.04
N ALA A 708 -2.81 13.56 9.91
CA ALA A 708 -2.83 14.16 8.58
C ALA A 708 -4.21 14.01 7.95
N THR A 709 -4.72 15.13 7.44
CA THR A 709 -6.01 15.22 6.74
C THR A 709 -5.80 15.67 5.32
N TRP A 710 -6.34 14.90 4.38
CA TRP A 710 -6.39 15.22 2.96
C TRP A 710 -7.80 15.60 2.53
N THR A 711 -7.92 16.49 1.55
CA THR A 711 -9.15 16.81 0.84
C THR A 711 -8.86 17.02 -0.64
N GLY A 712 -9.67 16.44 -1.52
CA GLY A 712 -9.53 16.56 -2.97
C GLY A 712 -10.64 15.83 -3.73
N TYR A 713 -10.65 15.98 -5.04
CA TYR A 713 -11.53 15.22 -5.92
C TYR A 713 -10.89 13.91 -6.36
N ASP A 714 -11.68 12.85 -6.49
CA ASP A 714 -11.18 11.54 -6.95
C ASP A 714 -10.55 11.59 -8.35
N ASN A 715 -10.98 12.52 -9.19
CA ASN A 715 -10.51 12.72 -10.57
C ASN A 715 -9.68 13.98 -10.79
N ASN A 716 -8.99 14.48 -9.75
CA ASN A 716 -8.06 15.61 -9.82
C ASN A 716 -8.64 16.92 -10.40
N VAL A 717 -9.84 17.29 -9.98
CA VAL A 717 -10.43 18.60 -10.28
C VAL A 717 -9.95 19.62 -9.26
N ASP A 718 -9.74 20.86 -9.69
CA ASP A 718 -9.31 21.95 -8.83
C ASP A 718 -10.35 22.26 -7.74
N LEU A 719 -9.88 22.38 -6.50
CA LEU A 719 -10.65 22.82 -5.36
C LEU A 719 -10.90 24.33 -5.43
N ASN A 720 -12.06 24.77 -5.05
CA ASN A 720 -12.30 26.18 -4.78
C ASN A 720 -11.83 26.57 -3.36
N ASN A 721 -11.86 27.87 -3.02
CA ASN A 721 -11.35 28.37 -1.74
C ASN A 721 -12.09 27.79 -0.51
N ALA A 722 -13.37 27.45 -0.62
CA ALA A 722 -14.13 26.84 0.47
C ALA A 722 -13.73 25.37 0.65
N GLU A 723 -13.55 24.65 -0.45
CA GLU A 723 -13.14 23.24 -0.49
C GLU A 723 -11.69 23.05 0.02
N ASP A 724 -10.76 23.98 -0.30
CA ASP A 724 -9.40 24.01 0.26
C ASP A 724 -9.39 24.09 1.80
N GLY A 725 -10.41 24.72 2.38
CA GLY A 725 -10.56 24.88 3.82
C GLY A 725 -10.97 23.62 4.59
N VAL A 726 -11.52 22.59 3.91
CA VAL A 726 -12.14 21.40 4.54
C VAL A 726 -11.12 20.61 5.35
N SER A 727 -9.92 20.36 4.83
CA SER A 727 -8.87 19.61 5.54
C SER A 727 -8.52 20.25 6.90
N LYS A 728 -8.41 21.58 6.95
CA LYS A 728 -8.12 22.34 8.16
C LYS A 728 -9.32 22.36 9.14
N THR A 729 -10.53 22.43 8.61
CA THR A 729 -11.77 22.42 9.42
C THR A 729 -11.96 21.07 10.10
N LEU A 730 -11.86 19.97 9.36
CA LEU A 730 -11.97 18.61 9.89
C LEU A 730 -10.88 18.31 10.92
N TRP A 731 -9.61 18.62 10.58
CA TRP A 731 -8.50 18.42 11.51
C TRP A 731 -8.76 19.15 12.84
N ARG A 732 -9.14 20.44 12.77
CA ARG A 732 -9.42 21.26 13.95
C ARG A 732 -10.56 20.71 14.80
N LYS A 733 -11.69 20.36 14.18
CA LYS A 733 -12.89 19.89 14.92
C LYS A 733 -12.62 18.54 15.58
N VAL A 734 -12.04 17.59 14.84
CA VAL A 734 -11.71 16.27 15.37
C VAL A 734 -10.69 16.38 16.50
N MET A 735 -9.55 17.03 16.27
CA MET A 735 -8.49 17.11 17.26
C MET A 735 -8.90 17.93 18.50
N LYS A 736 -9.73 18.96 18.33
CA LYS A 736 -10.28 19.68 19.48
C LYS A 736 -11.05 18.74 20.41
N ARG A 737 -11.97 17.93 19.86
CA ARG A 737 -12.77 16.99 20.65
C ARG A 737 -11.95 15.86 21.25
N VAL A 738 -10.97 15.35 20.50
CA VAL A 738 -10.02 14.34 20.99
C VAL A 738 -9.24 14.81 22.21
N HIS A 739 -9.01 16.12 22.34
CA HIS A 739 -8.21 16.70 23.43
C HIS A 739 -9.05 17.34 24.56
N GLU A 740 -10.38 17.25 24.52
CA GLU A 740 -11.24 17.93 25.54
C GLU A 740 -10.93 17.47 26.97
N ASP A 741 -10.60 16.18 27.14
CA ASP A 741 -10.31 15.61 28.47
C ASP A 741 -8.79 15.49 28.75
N LEU A 742 -7.93 15.95 27.85
CA LEU A 742 -6.49 15.83 28.00
C LEU A 742 -5.88 17.11 28.62
N PRO A 743 -4.91 16.99 29.55
CA PRO A 743 -4.21 18.13 30.11
C PRO A 743 -3.53 18.99 29.04
N ASN A 744 -3.62 20.31 29.20
CA ASN A 744 -2.83 21.22 28.34
C ASN A 744 -1.33 21.02 28.61
N THR A 745 -0.63 20.54 27.63
CA THR A 745 0.80 20.21 27.69
C THR A 745 1.56 20.93 26.59
N GLN A 746 2.76 21.42 26.89
CA GLN A 746 3.69 22.01 25.92
C GLN A 746 4.62 20.94 25.38
N PHE A 747 5.16 21.18 24.19
CA PHE A 747 6.20 20.31 23.65
C PHE A 747 7.46 20.38 24.53
N PRO A 748 8.07 19.25 24.87
CA PRO A 748 9.28 19.23 25.67
C PRO A 748 10.45 19.90 24.94
N VAL A 749 11.27 20.63 25.70
CA VAL A 749 12.53 21.19 25.20
C VAL A 749 13.64 20.19 25.54
N PRO A 750 14.29 19.55 24.56
CA PRO A 750 15.35 18.59 24.85
C PRO A 750 16.62 19.28 25.33
N SER A 751 17.52 18.51 25.97
CA SER A 751 18.87 18.96 26.28
C SER A 751 19.60 19.33 24.98
N GLY A 752 20.54 20.30 25.07
CA GLY A 752 21.32 20.76 23.91
C GLY A 752 20.55 21.74 23.00
N ILE A 753 19.53 22.42 23.51
CA ILE A 753 18.91 23.58 22.86
C ILE A 753 19.34 24.86 23.59
N VAL A 754 19.83 25.83 22.83
CA VAL A 754 20.22 27.16 23.31
C VAL A 754 19.42 28.23 22.57
N GLN A 755 19.30 29.40 23.18
CA GLN A 755 18.67 30.58 22.60
C GLN A 755 19.73 31.69 22.43
N VAL A 756 19.82 32.25 21.23
CA VAL A 756 20.77 33.31 20.89
C VAL A 756 20.06 34.41 20.13
N ALA A 757 20.38 35.66 20.49
CA ALA A 757 19.94 36.83 19.74
C ALA A 757 20.71 36.91 18.41
N VAL A 758 19.96 37.06 17.30
CA VAL A 758 20.53 37.13 15.94
C VAL A 758 19.93 38.26 15.13
N CYS A 759 20.69 38.72 14.12
CA CYS A 759 20.20 39.67 13.15
C CYS A 759 19.30 38.95 12.10
N SER A 760 18.08 39.43 11.87
CA SER A 760 17.12 38.84 10.92
C SER A 760 17.56 38.92 9.45
N GLN A 761 18.55 39.82 9.12
CA GLN A 761 19.03 39.99 7.76
C GLN A 761 20.25 39.13 7.44
N SER A 762 21.06 38.75 8.42
CA SER A 762 22.24 37.90 8.21
C SER A 762 22.13 36.51 8.85
N GLY A 763 21.25 36.31 9.83
CA GLY A 763 21.23 35.11 10.69
C GLY A 763 22.41 35.00 11.64
N LYS A 764 23.30 36.03 11.72
CA LYS A 764 24.53 36.11 12.54
C LYS A 764 24.31 36.94 13.82
N LEU A 765 25.34 37.01 14.67
CA LEU A 765 25.27 37.78 15.90
C LEU A 765 25.04 39.27 15.59
N PRO A 766 24.13 39.97 16.29
CA PRO A 766 23.83 41.36 15.98
C PRO A 766 24.96 42.29 16.47
N ILE A 767 25.22 43.35 15.71
CA ILE A 767 26.13 44.44 16.11
C ILE A 767 25.28 45.54 16.72
N PRO A 768 25.49 45.89 18.01
CA PRO A 768 24.73 46.97 18.66
C PRO A 768 24.86 48.30 17.89
N GLY A 769 23.76 49.01 17.73
CA GLY A 769 23.73 50.27 16.98
C GLY A 769 23.64 50.14 15.46
N LEU A 770 24.01 48.96 14.91
CA LEU A 770 23.84 48.65 13.46
C LEU A 770 22.65 47.76 13.14
N CYS A 771 22.37 46.80 13.99
CA CYS A 771 21.30 45.83 13.77
C CYS A 771 20.01 46.20 14.51
N ASP A 772 19.96 47.40 15.13
CA ASP A 772 18.79 47.83 15.90
C ASP A 772 17.52 47.79 15.06
N GLY A 773 16.46 47.16 15.60
CA GLY A 773 15.22 46.90 14.87
C GLY A 773 15.19 45.61 13.98
N SER A 774 16.38 44.96 13.84
CA SER A 774 16.51 43.69 13.09
C SER A 774 16.92 42.51 13.99
N VAL A 775 16.84 42.63 15.33
CA VAL A 775 17.27 41.61 16.29
C VAL A 775 16.09 40.82 16.78
N TYR A 776 16.21 39.48 16.78
CA TYR A 776 15.27 38.57 17.43
C TYR A 776 16.00 37.38 18.06
N THR A 777 15.35 36.68 18.97
CA THR A 777 15.92 35.49 19.63
C THR A 777 15.50 34.24 18.87
N GLU A 778 16.49 33.38 18.56
CA GLU A 778 16.25 32.10 17.84
C GLU A 778 16.77 30.92 18.67
N TYR A 779 16.15 29.73 18.43
CA TYR A 779 16.63 28.48 18.99
C TYR A 779 17.67 27.81 18.08
N PHE A 780 18.70 27.23 18.74
CA PHE A 780 19.76 26.48 18.06
C PHE A 780 20.01 25.15 18.79
N ALA A 781 20.42 24.14 18.03
CA ALA A 781 21.13 23.03 18.66
C ALA A 781 22.50 23.53 19.15
N GLU A 782 22.89 23.18 20.36
CA GLU A 782 24.16 23.58 20.96
C GLU A 782 25.34 23.29 20.01
N GLY A 783 26.19 24.30 19.79
CA GLY A 783 27.31 24.24 18.86
C GLY A 783 26.95 24.57 17.38
N THR A 784 25.67 24.90 17.09
CA THR A 784 25.25 25.38 15.75
C THR A 784 24.86 26.86 15.75
N GLU A 785 24.88 27.53 16.91
CA GLU A 785 24.67 28.96 17.04
C GLU A 785 25.74 29.76 16.30
N PRO A 786 25.39 30.94 15.75
CA PRO A 786 26.36 31.75 15.01
C PRO A 786 27.45 32.30 15.95
N THR A 787 28.71 32.24 15.50
CA THR A 787 29.86 32.79 16.17
C THR A 787 30.35 34.07 15.49
N GLU A 788 29.91 34.32 14.27
CA GLU A 788 30.29 35.51 13.47
C GLU A 788 29.30 36.66 13.73
N SER A 789 29.82 37.88 13.73
CA SER A 789 28.98 39.09 13.78
C SER A 789 28.33 39.39 12.41
N CYS A 790 27.24 40.13 12.45
CA CYS A 790 26.50 40.56 11.25
C CYS A 790 27.40 41.25 10.24
N ASP A 791 27.35 40.80 8.99
CA ASP A 791 28.17 41.30 7.87
C ASP A 791 27.32 41.99 6.77
N VAL A 792 26.02 42.10 7.00
CA VAL A 792 25.13 42.77 6.03
C VAL A 792 24.77 44.20 6.41
N HIS A 793 24.94 44.61 7.66
CA HIS A 793 24.74 46.01 8.06
C HIS A 793 26.03 46.76 7.99
N TYR A 794 26.04 47.85 7.26
CA TYR A 794 27.17 48.74 7.03
C TYR A 794 26.86 50.15 7.49
N GLN A 795 27.75 50.78 8.23
CA GLN A 795 27.68 52.19 8.63
C GLN A 795 28.74 52.99 7.90
N GLY A 796 28.34 54.04 7.19
CA GLY A 796 29.27 54.92 6.47
C GLY A 796 28.55 55.80 5.43
N GLU A 797 29.30 56.18 4.41
CA GLU A 797 28.74 56.91 3.27
C GLU A 797 27.91 55.93 2.40
N ILE A 798 26.65 56.30 2.18
CA ILE A 798 25.67 55.49 1.44
C ILE A 798 25.18 56.26 0.24
N CYS A 799 24.96 55.61 -0.90
CA CYS A 799 24.33 56.18 -2.08
C CYS A 799 22.81 56.25 -1.90
N ALA A 800 22.22 57.40 -1.97
CA ALA A 800 20.77 57.62 -1.82
C ALA A 800 19.98 57.00 -3.00
N TYR A 801 20.61 56.68 -4.12
CA TYR A 801 19.93 56.06 -5.26
C TYR A 801 19.70 54.55 -5.06
N ASP A 802 20.73 53.79 -4.79
CA ASP A 802 20.68 52.31 -4.72
C ASP A 802 20.82 51.78 -3.29
N GLY A 803 21.07 52.61 -2.28
CA GLY A 803 21.13 52.20 -0.88
C GLY A 803 22.42 51.44 -0.49
N LEU A 804 23.39 51.34 -1.41
CA LEU A 804 24.66 50.66 -1.17
C LEU A 804 25.73 51.60 -0.62
N PRO A 805 26.80 51.07 -0.04
CA PRO A 805 27.99 51.88 0.26
C PRO A 805 28.38 52.71 -0.94
N ALA A 806 28.55 54.05 -0.71
CA ALA A 806 28.85 54.98 -1.77
C ALA A 806 30.29 54.78 -2.30
N SER A 807 30.47 54.80 -3.61
CA SER A 807 31.78 54.91 -4.21
C SER A 807 32.41 56.24 -3.91
N PRO A 808 33.74 56.41 -4.02
CA PRO A 808 34.42 57.67 -3.78
C PRO A 808 33.82 58.86 -4.57
N ASP A 809 33.35 58.56 -5.79
CA ASP A 809 32.87 59.58 -6.73
C ASP A 809 31.31 59.70 -6.77
N CYS A 810 30.58 58.93 -5.92
CA CYS A 810 29.12 58.94 -5.89
C CYS A 810 28.55 60.35 -5.60
N PRO A 811 27.68 60.90 -6.45
CA PRO A 811 27.08 62.27 -6.25
C PRO A 811 25.99 62.32 -5.22
N PHE A 812 25.46 61.15 -4.79
CA PHE A 812 24.26 60.99 -3.94
C PHE A 812 24.61 60.51 -2.52
N LYS A 813 25.74 60.93 -1.96
CA LYS A 813 26.22 60.46 -0.65
C LYS A 813 25.46 61.06 0.52
N TYR A 814 25.15 60.19 1.48
CA TYR A 814 24.76 60.60 2.83
C TYR A 814 25.35 59.60 3.87
N THR A 815 25.50 60.04 5.11
CA THR A 815 25.97 59.20 6.20
C THR A 815 24.79 58.44 6.83
N GLY A 816 24.85 57.11 6.90
CA GLY A 816 23.76 56.33 7.46
C GLY A 816 24.13 54.85 7.66
N ILE A 817 23.09 54.04 7.84
CA ILE A 817 23.22 52.56 7.91
C ILE A 817 22.58 51.96 6.65
N ALA A 818 23.31 51.15 5.93
CA ALA A 818 22.84 50.39 4.77
C ALA A 818 22.75 48.89 5.06
N THR A 819 21.88 48.21 4.35
CA THR A 819 21.87 46.73 4.30
C THR A 819 22.52 46.28 2.97
N MET A 820 23.63 45.57 3.11
CA MET A 820 24.32 44.97 1.96
C MET A 820 23.47 43.85 1.34
N PRO A 821 23.59 43.62 0.01
CA PRO A 821 22.97 42.46 -0.59
C PRO A 821 23.49 41.19 0.04
N LEU A 822 22.57 40.24 0.28
CA LEU A 822 22.92 38.92 0.76
C LEU A 822 23.73 38.19 -0.33
N VAL A 823 24.91 37.70 0.01
CA VAL A 823 25.68 36.79 -0.84
C VAL A 823 25.11 35.37 -0.63
N GLU A 824 24.34 34.90 -1.58
CA GLU A 824 23.78 33.58 -1.54
C GLU A 824 24.78 32.49 -1.98
N ASP A 825 24.49 31.24 -1.62
CA ASP A 825 25.31 30.08 -1.99
C ASP A 825 25.53 30.00 -3.52
N PRO A 826 26.75 29.73 -4.00
CA PRO A 826 27.07 29.63 -5.44
C PRO A 826 26.18 28.62 -6.20
N ALA A 827 25.66 27.58 -5.54
CA ALA A 827 24.74 26.61 -6.14
C ALA A 827 23.43 27.26 -6.64
N LEU A 828 23.08 28.44 -6.15
CA LEU A 828 21.86 29.18 -6.50
C LEU A 828 22.04 30.11 -7.74
N GLN A 829 23.25 30.31 -8.24
CA GLN A 829 23.52 31.28 -9.30
C GLN A 829 22.73 31.00 -10.58
N GLN A 830 22.66 29.74 -11.00
CA GLN A 830 21.96 29.36 -12.24
C GLN A 830 20.45 29.67 -12.17
N GLY A 831 19.80 29.37 -11.05
CA GLY A 831 18.37 29.59 -10.87
C GLY A 831 18.03 31.10 -10.63
N SER A 832 18.98 31.89 -10.14
CA SER A 832 18.75 33.31 -9.83
C SER A 832 18.82 34.22 -11.05
N THR A 833 19.31 33.75 -12.20
CA THR A 833 19.24 34.49 -13.46
C THR A 833 17.93 34.16 -14.16
N VAL A 834 17.02 35.12 -14.22
CA VAL A 834 15.64 34.90 -14.69
C VAL A 834 15.31 35.81 -15.85
N ILE A 835 14.70 35.26 -16.91
CA ILE A 835 14.13 36.03 -18.02
C ILE A 835 12.70 36.42 -17.65
N ILE A 836 12.43 37.71 -17.54
CA ILE A 836 11.10 38.23 -17.26
C ILE A 836 10.48 38.66 -18.60
N ASN A 837 9.37 38.03 -18.98
CA ASN A 837 8.57 38.49 -20.12
C ASN A 837 7.64 39.61 -19.65
N ASN A 838 7.85 40.82 -20.14
CA ASN A 838 7.05 41.98 -19.79
C ASN A 838 5.70 41.95 -20.52
N PRO A 839 4.70 42.68 -20.00
CA PRO A 839 3.38 42.74 -20.62
C PRO A 839 3.39 43.37 -22.04
N ASP A 840 4.40 44.15 -22.34
CA ASP A 840 4.62 44.80 -23.68
C ASP A 840 5.32 43.87 -24.69
N GLY A 841 5.59 42.62 -24.33
CA GLY A 841 6.25 41.64 -25.17
C GLY A 841 7.77 41.71 -25.13
N THR A 842 8.38 42.61 -24.34
CA THR A 842 9.83 42.67 -24.16
C THR A 842 10.28 41.68 -23.12
N GLN A 843 11.58 41.32 -23.19
CA GLN A 843 12.20 40.43 -22.21
C GLN A 843 13.26 41.19 -21.40
N THR A 844 13.18 41.10 -20.08
CA THR A 844 14.19 41.62 -19.17
C THR A 844 14.92 40.44 -18.49
N VAL A 845 16.26 40.48 -18.55
CA VAL A 845 17.06 39.51 -17.78
C VAL A 845 17.32 40.11 -16.40
N SER A 846 16.79 39.45 -15.37
CA SER A 846 17.03 39.81 -14.00
C SER A 846 18.16 38.92 -13.47
N THR A 847 19.25 39.56 -13.01
CA THR A 847 20.33 38.91 -12.30
C THR A 847 20.38 39.39 -10.85
N PRO A 848 20.83 38.57 -9.89
CA PRO A 848 21.01 39.03 -8.52
C PRO A 848 21.94 40.26 -8.48
N ASN A 849 21.57 41.25 -7.67
CA ASN A 849 22.47 42.36 -7.39
C ASN A 849 23.60 41.86 -6.47
N THR A 850 24.78 41.65 -7.03
CA THR A 850 25.96 41.20 -6.28
C THR A 850 26.91 42.38 -5.97
N ARG A 851 26.53 43.63 -6.27
CA ARG A 851 27.36 44.80 -6.05
C ARG A 851 27.47 45.04 -4.53
N THR A 852 28.70 45.16 -4.08
CA THR A 852 29.02 45.52 -2.69
C THR A 852 29.18 47.04 -2.51
N GLN A 853 29.15 47.81 -3.61
CA GLN A 853 29.27 49.26 -3.65
C GLN A 853 28.33 49.81 -4.73
N CYS A 854 27.94 51.08 -4.62
CA CYS A 854 27.03 51.72 -5.58
C CYS A 854 27.60 51.75 -6.99
N GLN A 855 26.69 51.94 -7.94
CA GLN A 855 27.05 51.93 -9.39
C GLN A 855 27.87 53.13 -9.89
N HIS A 856 28.00 54.18 -9.10
CA HIS A 856 28.69 55.45 -9.48
C HIS A 856 30.21 55.30 -9.31
N ASP A 857 30.79 54.38 -10.03
CA ASP A 857 32.22 54.11 -10.10
C ASP A 857 32.87 54.71 -11.36
N ALA A 858 34.18 54.57 -11.54
CA ALA A 858 34.89 55.05 -12.70
C ALA A 858 34.30 54.53 -14.05
N THR A 859 33.73 53.33 -14.08
CA THR A 859 33.11 52.74 -15.26
C THR A 859 31.77 53.47 -15.62
N PHE A 860 31.00 53.78 -14.60
CA PHE A 860 29.78 54.57 -14.77
C PHE A 860 30.08 55.96 -15.37
N PHE A 861 31.07 56.67 -14.85
CA PHE A 861 31.46 58.01 -15.35
C PHE A 861 32.21 58.01 -16.69
N ALA A 862 32.68 56.88 -17.15
CA ALA A 862 33.17 56.67 -18.49
C ALA A 862 32.10 56.61 -19.58
N ASN A 863 30.83 56.45 -19.22
CA ASN A 863 29.71 56.44 -20.13
C ASN A 863 29.40 57.88 -20.60
N PRO A 864 29.34 58.17 -21.93
CA PRO A 864 29.06 59.50 -22.43
C PRO A 864 27.74 60.11 -21.91
N ASP A 865 26.75 59.25 -21.62
CA ASP A 865 25.37 59.63 -21.20
C ASP A 865 25.19 59.75 -19.67
N TYR A 866 26.29 59.67 -18.89
CA TYR A 866 26.21 59.58 -17.43
C TYR A 866 25.46 60.78 -16.81
N GLU A 867 25.55 62.01 -17.36
CA GLU A 867 24.87 63.20 -16.87
C GLU A 867 23.33 63.09 -16.96
N ALA A 868 22.84 62.51 -18.07
CA ALA A 868 21.42 62.28 -18.26
C ALA A 868 20.89 61.24 -17.25
N VAL A 869 21.65 60.18 -17.01
CA VAL A 869 21.34 59.12 -16.03
C VAL A 869 21.37 59.71 -14.59
N ILE A 870 22.30 60.51 -14.21
CA ILE A 870 22.37 61.20 -12.90
C ILE A 870 21.14 62.08 -12.71
N ASN A 871 20.75 62.86 -13.70
CA ASN A 871 19.57 63.74 -13.62
C ASN A 871 18.28 62.93 -13.43
N GLN A 872 18.14 61.79 -14.14
CA GLN A 872 17.04 60.88 -13.95
C GLN A 872 17.01 60.28 -12.55
N GLN A 873 18.15 59.78 -12.06
CA GLN A 873 18.30 59.20 -10.73
C GLN A 873 18.00 60.23 -9.61
N GLN A 874 18.42 61.48 -9.75
CA GLN A 874 18.07 62.58 -8.84
C GLN A 874 16.54 62.81 -8.80
N ALA A 875 15.88 62.76 -9.96
CA ALA A 875 14.43 62.91 -10.04
C ALA A 875 13.73 61.72 -9.32
N GLU A 876 14.22 60.50 -9.50
CA GLU A 876 13.69 59.31 -8.82
C GLU A 876 13.90 59.35 -7.30
N ILE A 877 15.08 59.82 -6.81
CA ILE A 877 15.35 60.08 -5.37
C ILE A 877 14.31 61.07 -4.84
N ASN A 878 14.12 62.20 -5.53
CA ASN A 878 13.19 63.23 -5.10
C ASN A 878 11.73 62.74 -5.07
N ALA A 879 11.33 61.92 -6.02
CA ALA A 879 9.99 61.31 -6.06
C ALA A 879 9.79 60.36 -4.89
N ARG A 880 10.78 59.50 -4.57
CA ARG A 880 10.76 58.59 -3.41
C ARG A 880 10.64 59.36 -2.07
N ASN A 881 11.40 60.42 -1.94
CA ASN A 881 11.39 61.25 -0.74
C ASN A 881 10.05 61.98 -0.57
N ALA A 882 9.44 62.45 -1.64
CA ALA A 882 8.11 63.04 -1.63
C ALA A 882 6.99 62.04 -1.28
N ALA A 883 7.06 60.83 -1.82
CA ALA A 883 6.12 59.76 -1.49
C ALA A 883 6.23 59.31 0.00
N ALA A 884 7.47 59.32 0.56
CA ALA A 884 7.70 58.93 1.97
C ALA A 884 7.20 60.00 2.98
N GLN A 885 6.92 61.23 2.51
CA GLN A 885 6.40 62.34 3.32
C GLN A 885 4.85 62.45 3.28
N GLN A 886 4.18 61.65 2.45
CA GLN A 886 2.72 61.63 2.46
C GLN A 886 2.24 60.72 3.61
N PRO A 887 1.34 61.20 4.50
CA PRO A 887 0.78 60.38 5.55
C PRO A 887 0.05 59.18 4.92
N ALA A 888 0.22 58.01 5.46
CA ALA A 888 -0.54 56.82 5.11
C ALA A 888 -2.05 57.10 5.38
N GLU A 889 -2.87 57.17 4.34
CA GLU A 889 -4.31 57.18 4.46
C GLU A 889 -4.88 55.85 4.96
#